data_38752dc507887bd4235313db7f935b30
#
_entry.id   38752dc507887bd4235313db7f935b30
#
_cell.length_a   1.000
_cell.length_b   1.000
_cell.length_c   1.000
_cell.angle_alpha   90.00
_cell.angle_beta   90.00
_cell.angle_gamma   90.00
#
_symmetry.space_group_name_H-M   'P 1'
#
loop_
_entity.id
_entity.type
_entity.pdbx_description
1 polymer ?
#
loop_
_entity_poly.entity_id
_entity_poly.type
_entity_poly.pdbx_seq_one_letter_code
_entity_poly.pdbx_strand_id
1 'polypeptide(L)'
;MFWFGSQEEASQLKKMYEPFSKAFFLQAFSITNVEGEQDFDTVSIIDGVGIAQEQKQLVDWLEEKIPVFNAAQYRVEHAGIDSNIVVKASAGTGKTTVMVDRILYLMHTVPDLNMSEIYMITFTNEATNQMNNRLQEMLLKKYALTGNQKYLSWLEQQSQMHISTIDSLAYDLFRRFGTSVGFGRDLGIQPLERERKNLIKDILSDQLNDKKNIASQLGMNYSDAGKVIDAYWKELTRKEYTISEVLRKDWGDTEEGTIPSNFQRILKAVLKQFEGKYAQLKLEENAISINDLLFDFGHYLLEERLDCKGLGMKYLFVDEFQDTDATQIRTFARLVQTIHAKLFTVGDVKQSIYSFKGATDEAFEILEEEMPGKLQVYSLRNNYRTCANIMKVMEEYFFAWSREGVLRYDEAVRPFNTNIGSVEMELIGSKSTIHTQTLNIINAALSDLELDIRAGRKKVTDQTKVAVLVRGNKKAAEIAELCRKNGKTVVLNSDRPFFLSQAVRDFYALISSYIFAEQPVYTYNYLMTPYAVYDGVISVPEMEAEKEKPEGLAEYLSGFLSQTQWHKYQREFRLRPVVAVLKDIVESSNVIENYIAMDKVKMYGEAWTEAKKNKQALIDAKMYQKNLDKLMEILQQRMDGEFATLYDLYVYLTLMIATNREEMEPDIDMVNDYTSVYIMTVHKSKGLEYDTVILPAMNNRLVPNERTAILPGKDKVAWTFEPGKSNQMKSRWYAELQQEAAQKGVKEETRMLYVAMTRAVNRLILLVNNWENYESWSSLIRKVGLINE
;
A
#
# COMPACT_ATOMS: atom_id res chain seq x y z
N MET A 1 10.21 -25.89 20.06
CA MET A 1 10.06 -26.10 18.63
C MET A 1 9.09 -27.25 18.47
N PHE A 2 8.00 -27.03 17.73
CA PHE A 2 7.05 -28.09 17.39
C PHE A 2 7.38 -28.50 15.97
N TRP A 3 7.49 -29.82 15.76
CA TRP A 3 7.76 -30.42 14.47
C TRP A 3 6.49 -31.12 14.00
N PHE A 4 6.06 -30.80 12.81
CA PHE A 4 4.92 -31.40 12.15
C PHE A 4 5.40 -31.96 10.80
N GLY A 5 5.93 -33.11 10.84
CA GLY A 5 6.37 -33.88 9.68
C GLY A 5 5.99 -35.34 9.89
N SER A 6 6.62 -36.22 9.17
CA SER A 6 6.41 -37.65 9.38
C SER A 6 6.97 -38.11 10.74
N GLN A 7 6.44 -39.20 11.25
CA GLN A 7 6.93 -39.82 12.49
C GLN A 7 8.42 -40.20 12.40
N GLU A 8 8.85 -40.57 11.22
CA GLU A 8 10.26 -40.92 10.94
C GLU A 8 11.16 -39.71 11.07
N GLU A 9 10.74 -38.55 10.51
CA GLU A 9 11.47 -37.28 10.60
C GLU A 9 11.55 -36.76 12.02
N ALA A 10 10.48 -36.84 12.78
CA ALA A 10 10.45 -36.45 14.18
C ALA A 10 11.37 -37.33 15.03
N SER A 11 11.43 -38.64 14.75
CA SER A 11 12.33 -39.57 15.40
C SER A 11 13.80 -39.30 15.07
N GLN A 12 14.12 -38.94 13.82
CA GLN A 12 15.45 -38.53 13.42
C GLN A 12 15.87 -37.22 14.11
N LEU A 13 14.96 -36.25 14.19
CA LEU A 13 15.20 -34.97 14.88
C LEU A 13 15.51 -35.21 16.37
N LYS A 14 14.75 -36.08 17.04
CA LYS A 14 15.00 -36.49 18.42
C LYS A 14 16.42 -37.00 18.61
N LYS A 15 16.84 -37.98 17.82
CA LYS A 15 18.19 -38.60 17.88
C LYS A 15 19.30 -37.57 17.63
N MET A 16 19.08 -36.63 16.74
CA MET A 16 20.09 -35.65 16.35
C MET A 16 20.35 -34.62 17.46
N TYR A 17 19.32 -34.18 18.19
CA TYR A 17 19.44 -33.08 19.15
C TYR A 17 19.48 -33.50 20.62
N GLU A 18 19.13 -34.74 20.95
CA GLU A 18 19.19 -35.28 22.33
C GLU A 18 20.56 -35.08 23.03
N PRO A 19 21.74 -35.19 22.33
CA PRO A 19 23.04 -34.95 22.95
C PRO A 19 23.34 -33.52 23.37
N PHE A 20 22.66 -32.52 22.78
CA PHE A 20 23.05 -31.10 22.88
C PHE A 20 22.35 -30.32 23.98
N SER A 21 21.16 -30.74 24.42
CA SER A 21 20.39 -29.98 25.45
C SER A 21 19.33 -30.83 26.13
N LYS A 22 19.74 -31.60 27.13
CA LYS A 22 18.82 -32.45 27.87
C LYS A 22 17.58 -31.72 28.40
N ALA A 23 17.74 -30.52 29.00
CA ALA A 23 16.62 -29.81 29.60
C ALA A 23 15.62 -29.23 28.55
N PHE A 24 16.12 -28.67 27.45
CA PHE A 24 15.28 -28.04 26.44
C PHE A 24 14.60 -29.07 25.53
N PHE A 25 15.36 -30.05 25.06
CA PHE A 25 14.81 -31.05 24.14
C PHE A 25 13.97 -32.12 24.82
N LEU A 26 14.28 -32.49 26.04
CA LEU A 26 13.43 -33.39 26.84
C LEU A 26 12.05 -32.81 27.08
N GLN A 27 11.91 -31.49 27.29
CA GLN A 27 10.60 -30.86 27.36
C GLN A 27 9.87 -30.90 26.01
N ALA A 28 10.57 -30.66 24.89
CA ALA A 28 9.98 -30.67 23.56
C ALA A 28 9.55 -32.10 23.12
N PHE A 29 10.34 -33.11 23.44
CA PHE A 29 10.06 -34.50 23.09
C PHE A 29 9.22 -35.26 24.12
N SER A 30 9.07 -34.74 25.33
CA SER A 30 8.17 -35.31 26.36
C SER A 30 6.68 -35.17 26.03
N ILE A 31 6.36 -34.40 24.96
CA ILE A 31 5.01 -34.12 24.48
C ILE A 31 4.57 -35.20 23.48
N THR A 32 5.12 -36.34 23.51
CA THR A 32 4.86 -37.37 22.51
C THR A 32 3.76 -38.35 22.92
N ASN A 33 3.22 -38.23 24.10
CA ASN A 33 2.19 -39.16 24.54
C ASN A 33 0.95 -38.43 25.08
N VAL A 34 -0.20 -38.75 24.48
CA VAL A 34 -1.51 -38.18 24.79
C VAL A 34 -2.00 -38.52 26.19
N GLU A 35 -1.48 -39.57 26.82
CA GLU A 35 -1.94 -40.08 28.13
C GLU A 35 -1.22 -39.50 29.33
N GLY A 36 -0.31 -38.53 29.13
CA GLY A 36 0.29 -37.78 30.24
C GLY A 36 1.51 -38.46 30.88
N GLU A 37 1.88 -39.66 30.52
CA GLU A 37 3.14 -40.29 30.88
C GLU A 37 4.24 -39.92 29.90
N GLN A 38 5.41 -39.58 30.42
CA GLN A 38 6.56 -39.16 29.63
C GLN A 38 7.22 -40.34 28.94
N ASP A 39 6.71 -40.73 27.78
CA ASP A 39 7.36 -41.73 26.96
C ASP A 39 8.12 -41.01 25.84
N PHE A 40 9.45 -40.94 26.00
CA PHE A 40 10.34 -40.29 25.03
C PHE A 40 10.57 -41.11 23.72
N ASP A 41 10.07 -42.30 23.66
CA ASP A 41 10.29 -43.21 22.53
C ASP A 41 9.17 -43.16 21.47
N THR A 42 8.04 -42.55 21.80
CA THR A 42 6.92 -42.37 20.86
C THR A 42 6.77 -40.91 20.46
N VAL A 43 6.55 -40.67 19.16
CA VAL A 43 6.26 -39.36 18.59
C VAL A 43 4.85 -39.42 18.04
N SER A 44 3.96 -38.62 18.59
CA SER A 44 2.61 -38.47 18.05
C SER A 44 2.55 -37.35 17.00
N ILE A 45 2.01 -37.68 15.86
CA ILE A 45 1.74 -36.70 14.79
C ILE A 45 0.25 -36.39 14.82
N ILE A 46 -0.08 -35.14 14.96
CA ILE A 46 -1.43 -34.64 14.85
C ILE A 46 -1.66 -34.29 13.39
N ASP A 47 -2.38 -35.14 12.67
CA ASP A 47 -2.77 -34.86 11.29
C ASP A 47 -4.11 -34.09 11.24
N GLY A 48 -4.36 -33.41 10.14
CA GLY A 48 -5.35 -32.37 10.06
C GLY A 48 -6.78 -32.76 9.76
N VAL A 49 -7.18 -33.99 9.97
CA VAL A 49 -8.57 -34.42 9.67
C VAL A 49 -9.60 -34.00 10.73
N GLY A 50 -9.25 -32.98 11.50
CA GLY A 50 -10.00 -32.51 12.66
C GLY A 50 -9.31 -33.01 13.94
N ILE A 51 -9.04 -32.07 14.84
CA ILE A 51 -8.41 -32.41 16.11
C ILE A 51 -9.40 -33.30 16.89
N ALA A 52 -9.14 -34.61 16.98
CA ALA A 52 -9.88 -35.54 17.82
C ALA A 52 -9.87 -35.04 19.26
N GLN A 53 -10.82 -35.47 20.09
CA GLN A 53 -10.96 -34.93 21.45
C GLN A 53 -9.69 -35.17 22.28
N GLU A 54 -9.00 -36.29 22.08
CA GLU A 54 -7.72 -36.62 22.73
C GLU A 54 -6.59 -35.66 22.27
N GLN A 55 -6.52 -35.36 21.00
CA GLN A 55 -5.59 -34.38 20.45
C GLN A 55 -5.88 -32.97 20.96
N LYS A 56 -7.14 -32.62 21.16
CA LYS A 56 -7.54 -31.36 21.76
C LYS A 56 -7.03 -31.19 23.18
N GLN A 57 -7.11 -32.25 24.00
CA GLN A 57 -6.56 -32.27 25.35
C GLN A 57 -5.04 -32.12 25.35
N LEU A 58 -4.33 -32.75 24.41
CA LEU A 58 -2.89 -32.58 24.22
C LEU A 58 -2.54 -31.13 23.86
N VAL A 59 -3.26 -30.53 22.93
CA VAL A 59 -3.03 -29.13 22.50
C VAL A 59 -3.26 -28.17 23.66
N ASP A 60 -4.31 -28.38 24.46
CA ASP A 60 -4.60 -27.56 25.63
C ASP A 60 -3.53 -27.73 26.72
N TRP A 61 -3.04 -28.95 26.92
CA TRP A 61 -1.93 -29.24 27.84
C TRP A 61 -0.61 -28.61 27.39
N LEU A 62 -0.31 -28.62 26.07
CA LEU A 62 0.84 -27.95 25.49
C LEU A 62 0.81 -26.44 25.75
N GLU A 63 -0.35 -25.81 25.57
CA GLU A 63 -0.52 -24.38 25.83
C GLU A 63 -0.29 -24.03 27.32
N GLU A 64 -0.66 -24.94 28.25
CA GLU A 64 -0.43 -24.75 29.68
C GLU A 64 1.05 -24.90 30.04
N LYS A 65 1.74 -25.91 29.50
CA LYS A 65 3.09 -26.28 29.90
C LYS A 65 4.21 -25.56 29.12
N ILE A 66 3.94 -25.11 27.90
CA ILE A 66 4.95 -24.53 27.04
C ILE A 66 4.58 -23.08 26.69
N PRO A 67 5.23 -22.08 27.33
CA PRO A 67 4.85 -20.68 27.20
C PRO A 67 4.87 -20.11 25.78
N VAL A 68 5.66 -20.69 24.85
CA VAL A 68 5.78 -20.24 23.46
C VAL A 68 4.80 -20.93 22.51
N PHE A 69 4.05 -21.93 22.98
CA PHE A 69 3.07 -22.63 22.17
C PHE A 69 1.74 -21.85 22.11
N ASN A 70 1.19 -21.73 20.94
CA ASN A 70 -0.10 -21.10 20.72
C ASN A 70 -1.10 -22.09 20.12
N ALA A 71 -1.98 -22.60 20.96
CA ALA A 71 -2.99 -23.59 20.56
C ALA A 71 -3.93 -23.07 19.45
N ALA A 72 -4.23 -21.76 19.44
CA ALA A 72 -5.07 -21.18 18.40
C ALA A 72 -4.39 -21.18 17.04
N GLN A 73 -3.10 -20.80 16.95
CA GLN A 73 -2.31 -20.91 15.72
C GLN A 73 -2.24 -22.36 15.25
N TYR A 74 -1.89 -23.28 16.17
CA TYR A 74 -1.79 -24.70 15.89
C TYR A 74 -3.07 -25.28 15.28
N ARG A 75 -4.24 -24.94 15.84
CA ARG A 75 -5.55 -25.40 15.33
C ARG A 75 -5.84 -24.88 13.92
N VAL A 76 -5.41 -23.68 13.59
CA VAL A 76 -5.54 -23.11 12.24
C VAL A 76 -4.63 -23.83 11.25
N GLU A 77 -3.36 -24.01 11.63
CA GLU A 77 -2.35 -24.68 10.81
C GLU A 77 -2.77 -26.10 10.44
N HIS A 78 -3.35 -26.82 11.41
CA HIS A 78 -3.75 -28.23 11.31
C HIS A 78 -5.25 -28.44 11.07
N ALA A 79 -5.97 -27.42 10.66
CA ALA A 79 -7.37 -27.57 10.24
C ALA A 79 -7.49 -28.51 9.03
N GLY A 80 -8.67 -29.09 8.82
CA GLY A 80 -8.93 -30.07 7.74
C GLY A 80 -8.42 -29.60 6.38
N ILE A 81 -7.77 -30.49 5.63
CA ILE A 81 -7.18 -30.16 4.32
C ILE A 81 -8.22 -29.76 3.26
N ASP A 82 -9.46 -30.24 3.43
CA ASP A 82 -10.59 -29.96 2.56
C ASP A 82 -11.48 -28.80 3.02
N SER A 83 -11.05 -28.05 4.05
CA SER A 83 -11.83 -26.98 4.64
C SER A 83 -11.51 -25.64 4.03
N ASN A 84 -12.55 -24.79 3.86
CA ASN A 84 -12.36 -23.37 3.64
C ASN A 84 -12.21 -22.68 5.00
N ILE A 85 -11.18 -21.90 5.17
CA ILE A 85 -10.75 -21.37 6.46
C ILE A 85 -10.78 -19.83 6.45
N VAL A 86 -11.37 -19.28 7.51
CA VAL A 86 -11.37 -17.85 7.80
C VAL A 86 -10.67 -17.60 9.13
N VAL A 87 -9.61 -16.80 9.14
CA VAL A 87 -8.85 -16.47 10.34
C VAL A 87 -9.06 -14.98 10.67
N LYS A 88 -9.81 -14.73 11.73
CA LYS A 88 -9.95 -13.37 12.30
C LYS A 88 -8.79 -13.15 13.28
N ALA A 89 -7.88 -12.25 12.91
CA ALA A 89 -6.62 -12.07 13.63
C ALA A 89 -6.37 -10.60 13.92
N SER A 90 -6.05 -10.27 15.16
CA SER A 90 -5.71 -8.89 15.54
C SER A 90 -4.28 -8.50 15.10
N ALA A 91 -3.90 -7.22 15.27
CA ALA A 91 -2.54 -6.76 15.03
C ALA A 91 -1.52 -7.55 15.88
N GLY A 92 -0.38 -7.93 15.29
CA GLY A 92 0.72 -8.58 16.02
C GLY A 92 0.46 -10.03 16.49
N THR A 93 -0.55 -10.72 15.95
CA THR A 93 -0.91 -12.09 16.36
C THR A 93 -0.26 -13.20 15.52
N GLY A 94 0.65 -12.86 14.60
CA GLY A 94 1.39 -13.83 13.80
C GLY A 94 0.65 -14.35 12.58
N LYS A 95 -0.23 -13.54 11.95
CA LYS A 95 -0.98 -13.88 10.72
C LYS A 95 -0.13 -14.56 9.66
N THR A 96 0.97 -13.94 9.27
CA THR A 96 1.87 -14.43 8.22
C THR A 96 2.53 -15.76 8.61
N THR A 97 2.87 -15.94 9.88
CA THR A 97 3.45 -17.20 10.39
C THR A 97 2.49 -18.36 10.19
N VAL A 98 1.23 -18.17 10.60
CA VAL A 98 0.18 -19.20 10.46
C VAL A 98 -0.05 -19.56 8.99
N MET A 99 0.00 -18.60 8.08
CA MET A 99 -0.15 -18.87 6.63
C MET A 99 0.99 -19.73 6.11
N VAL A 100 2.24 -19.38 6.42
CA VAL A 100 3.42 -20.17 5.99
C VAL A 100 3.39 -21.57 6.59
N ASP A 101 3.10 -21.68 7.88
CA ASP A 101 3.04 -22.99 8.55
C ASP A 101 1.88 -23.85 7.99
N ARG A 102 0.74 -23.23 7.64
CA ARG A 102 -0.36 -23.92 6.93
C ARG A 102 0.06 -24.45 5.56
N ILE A 103 0.79 -23.66 4.78
CA ILE A 103 1.31 -24.11 3.47
C ILE A 103 2.23 -25.33 3.67
N LEU A 104 3.15 -25.28 4.61
CA LEU A 104 4.05 -26.39 4.91
C LEU A 104 3.31 -27.63 5.40
N TYR A 105 2.27 -27.44 6.22
CA TYR A 105 1.41 -28.53 6.64
C TYR A 105 0.72 -29.20 5.45
N LEU A 106 0.13 -28.42 4.53
CA LEU A 106 -0.50 -28.94 3.32
C LEU A 106 0.49 -29.70 2.43
N MET A 107 1.70 -29.17 2.24
CA MET A 107 2.77 -29.82 1.48
C MET A 107 3.22 -31.15 2.08
N HIS A 108 3.04 -31.34 3.39
CA HIS A 108 3.33 -32.60 4.07
C HIS A 108 2.18 -33.59 4.02
N THR A 109 0.95 -33.11 4.07
CA THR A 109 -0.23 -33.96 4.33
C THR A 109 -1.04 -34.27 3.08
N VAL A 110 -1.01 -33.39 2.07
CA VAL A 110 -1.75 -33.62 0.83
C VAL A 110 -0.86 -34.36 -0.16
N PRO A 111 -1.25 -35.60 -0.56
CA PRO A 111 -0.46 -36.36 -1.52
C PRO A 111 -0.30 -35.62 -2.85
N ASP A 112 0.90 -35.63 -3.40
CA ASP A 112 1.24 -35.08 -4.73
C ASP A 112 0.86 -33.59 -4.91
N LEU A 113 0.81 -32.83 -3.81
CA LEU A 113 0.62 -31.35 -3.89
C LEU A 113 1.90 -30.71 -4.38
N ASN A 114 1.79 -29.91 -5.44
CA ASN A 114 2.88 -29.10 -5.97
C ASN A 114 2.75 -27.64 -5.57
N MET A 115 3.87 -26.92 -5.41
CA MET A 115 3.88 -25.48 -5.13
C MET A 115 3.11 -24.66 -6.18
N SER A 116 3.13 -25.10 -7.45
CA SER A 116 2.38 -24.44 -8.55
C SER A 116 0.85 -24.53 -8.42
N GLU A 117 0.33 -25.37 -7.53
CA GLU A 117 -1.11 -25.51 -7.27
C GLU A 117 -1.57 -24.65 -6.09
N ILE A 118 -0.63 -23.90 -5.45
CA ILE A 118 -0.89 -23.00 -4.34
C ILE A 118 -0.78 -21.56 -4.84
N TYR A 119 -1.86 -20.82 -4.69
CA TYR A 119 -1.96 -19.40 -5.01
C TYR A 119 -2.06 -18.58 -3.73
N MET A 120 -1.26 -17.53 -3.64
CA MET A 120 -1.30 -16.62 -2.50
C MET A 120 -1.45 -15.19 -2.98
N ILE A 121 -2.45 -14.54 -2.47
CA ILE A 121 -2.78 -13.15 -2.78
C ILE A 121 -2.37 -12.27 -1.63
N THR A 122 -1.64 -11.22 -1.95
CA THR A 122 -1.25 -10.15 -1.03
C THR A 122 -1.76 -8.81 -1.56
N PHE A 123 -1.79 -7.81 -0.68
CA PHE A 123 -2.31 -6.49 -1.05
C PHE A 123 -1.25 -5.59 -1.73
N THR A 124 0.04 -5.84 -1.49
CA THR A 124 1.15 -5.04 -2.03
C THR A 124 2.30 -5.91 -2.51
N ASN A 125 3.10 -5.39 -3.44
CA ASN A 125 4.31 -6.07 -3.91
C ASN A 125 5.33 -6.30 -2.78
N GLU A 126 5.40 -5.39 -1.80
CA GLU A 126 6.24 -5.57 -0.61
C GLU A 126 5.79 -6.77 0.22
N ALA A 127 4.48 -6.92 0.44
CA ALA A 127 3.93 -8.08 1.15
C ALA A 127 4.21 -9.37 0.38
N THR A 128 4.13 -9.35 -0.96
CA THR A 128 4.53 -10.47 -1.84
C THR A 128 6.00 -10.87 -1.58
N ASN A 129 6.91 -9.90 -1.60
CA ASN A 129 8.34 -10.15 -1.38
C ASN A 129 8.62 -10.65 0.04
N GLN A 130 7.98 -10.05 1.05
CA GLN A 130 8.11 -10.48 2.44
C GLN A 130 7.63 -11.92 2.63
N MET A 131 6.53 -12.29 1.98
CA MET A 131 5.99 -13.65 2.05
C MET A 131 6.92 -14.66 1.40
N ASN A 132 7.46 -14.34 0.21
CA ASN A 132 8.47 -15.16 -0.46
C ASN A 132 9.70 -15.39 0.42
N ASN A 133 10.26 -14.33 0.98
CA ASN A 133 11.44 -14.40 1.84
C ASN A 133 11.15 -15.23 3.10
N ARG A 134 9.99 -15.08 3.70
CA ARG A 134 9.61 -15.78 4.92
C ARG A 134 9.41 -17.27 4.69
N LEU A 135 8.78 -17.65 3.56
CA LEU A 135 8.67 -19.05 3.16
C LEU A 135 10.07 -19.67 2.92
N GLN A 136 10.93 -18.95 2.21
CA GLN A 136 12.32 -19.35 1.97
C GLN A 136 13.11 -19.57 3.27
N GLU A 137 13.05 -18.59 4.17
CA GLU A 137 13.70 -18.69 5.48
C GLU A 137 13.20 -19.89 6.28
N MET A 138 11.90 -20.16 6.25
CA MET A 138 11.31 -21.27 6.97
C MET A 138 11.75 -22.61 6.39
N LEU A 139 11.76 -22.76 5.07
CA LEU A 139 12.24 -23.97 4.39
C LEU A 139 13.72 -24.23 4.71
N LEU A 140 14.57 -23.20 4.64
CA LEU A 140 15.99 -23.31 5.00
C LEU A 140 16.18 -23.68 6.47
N LYS A 141 15.43 -23.08 7.39
CA LYS A 141 15.47 -23.44 8.81
C LYS A 141 15.09 -24.88 9.05
N LYS A 142 14.01 -25.35 8.39
CA LYS A 142 13.56 -26.74 8.50
C LYS A 142 14.61 -27.71 7.93
N TYR A 143 15.22 -27.38 6.78
CA TYR A 143 16.31 -28.16 6.23
C TYR A 143 17.53 -28.21 7.17
N ALA A 144 17.95 -27.06 7.69
CA ALA A 144 19.09 -26.99 8.61
C ALA A 144 18.88 -27.80 9.89
N LEU A 145 17.62 -27.91 10.34
CA LEU A 145 17.26 -28.66 11.53
C LEU A 145 17.13 -30.16 11.30
N THR A 146 16.69 -30.59 10.13
CA THR A 146 16.30 -31.99 9.88
C THR A 146 17.20 -32.73 8.93
N GLY A 147 17.94 -32.00 8.08
CA GLY A 147 18.68 -32.57 6.98
C GLY A 147 17.81 -33.17 5.85
N ASN A 148 16.49 -33.00 5.93
CA ASN A 148 15.56 -33.59 4.98
C ASN A 148 15.57 -32.84 3.64
N GLN A 149 15.95 -33.56 2.58
CA GLN A 149 16.09 -33.03 1.21
C GLN A 149 14.77 -32.51 0.63
N LYS A 150 13.61 -32.91 1.13
CA LYS A 150 12.32 -32.39 0.69
C LYS A 150 12.24 -30.87 0.79
N TYR A 151 12.80 -30.28 1.85
CA TYR A 151 12.75 -28.81 2.03
C TYR A 151 13.59 -28.08 0.99
N LEU A 152 14.70 -28.66 0.53
CA LEU A 152 15.47 -28.10 -0.58
C LEU A 152 14.71 -28.24 -1.90
N SER A 153 14.06 -29.40 -2.14
CA SER A 153 13.22 -29.57 -3.32
C SER A 153 12.04 -28.57 -3.35
N TRP A 154 11.41 -28.32 -2.20
CA TRP A 154 10.35 -27.30 -2.11
C TRP A 154 10.90 -25.87 -2.28
N LEU A 155 12.10 -25.60 -1.79
CA LEU A 155 12.76 -24.32 -2.02
C LEU A 155 13.03 -24.07 -3.52
N GLU A 156 13.48 -25.10 -4.26
CA GLU A 156 13.64 -25.02 -5.72
C GLU A 156 12.30 -24.79 -6.44
N GLN A 157 11.22 -25.41 -5.94
CA GLN A 157 9.86 -25.25 -6.49
C GLN A 157 9.18 -23.97 -6.05
N GLN A 158 9.70 -23.22 -5.08
CA GLN A 158 9.07 -22.00 -4.55
C GLN A 158 8.77 -20.98 -5.65
N SER A 159 9.65 -20.84 -6.64
CA SER A 159 9.44 -19.94 -7.79
C SER A 159 8.23 -20.31 -8.66
N GLN A 160 7.71 -21.53 -8.53
CA GLN A 160 6.49 -21.96 -9.22
C GLN A 160 5.21 -21.64 -8.45
N MET A 161 5.33 -21.30 -7.16
CA MET A 161 4.20 -20.86 -6.36
C MET A 161 3.73 -19.48 -6.84
N HIS A 162 2.42 -19.35 -7.02
CA HIS A 162 1.82 -18.10 -7.50
C HIS A 162 1.59 -17.13 -6.33
N ILE A 163 2.64 -16.37 -5.92
CA ILE A 163 2.51 -15.30 -4.93
C ILE A 163 2.46 -13.95 -5.65
N SER A 164 1.33 -13.29 -5.61
CA SER A 164 1.10 -12.06 -6.38
C SER A 164 0.11 -11.11 -5.70
N THR A 165 0.01 -9.89 -6.23
CA THR A 165 -1.10 -9.00 -5.86
C THR A 165 -2.41 -9.45 -6.51
N ILE A 166 -3.53 -8.93 -6.00
CA ILE A 166 -4.86 -9.20 -6.57
C ILE A 166 -4.91 -8.78 -8.05
N ASP A 167 -4.39 -7.60 -8.36
CA ASP A 167 -4.37 -7.06 -9.74
C ASP A 167 -3.54 -7.93 -10.67
N SER A 168 -2.39 -8.41 -10.21
CA SER A 168 -1.53 -9.31 -11.01
C SER A 168 -2.21 -10.65 -11.28
N LEU A 169 -2.90 -11.23 -10.28
CA LEU A 169 -3.67 -12.46 -10.50
C LEU A 169 -4.80 -12.24 -11.52
N ALA A 170 -5.58 -11.17 -11.37
CA ALA A 170 -6.67 -10.87 -12.29
C ALA A 170 -6.15 -10.68 -13.71
N TYR A 171 -5.02 -10.00 -13.90
CA TYR A 171 -4.39 -9.84 -15.21
C TYR A 171 -3.97 -11.17 -15.82
N ASP A 172 -3.31 -12.05 -15.04
CA ASP A 172 -2.90 -13.37 -15.51
C ASP A 172 -4.11 -14.23 -15.91
N LEU A 173 -5.18 -14.16 -15.13
CA LEU A 173 -6.43 -14.88 -15.43
C LEU A 173 -7.10 -14.31 -16.69
N PHE A 174 -7.13 -12.99 -16.85
CA PHE A 174 -7.65 -12.36 -18.06
C PHE A 174 -6.86 -12.75 -19.32
N ARG A 175 -5.53 -12.75 -19.24
CA ARG A 175 -4.67 -13.20 -20.36
C ARG A 175 -4.93 -14.67 -20.75
N ARG A 176 -5.21 -15.53 -19.78
CA ARG A 176 -5.46 -16.96 -20.01
C ARG A 176 -6.86 -17.22 -20.54
N PHE A 177 -7.86 -16.55 -20.00
CA PHE A 177 -9.28 -16.88 -20.23
C PHE A 177 -10.07 -15.76 -20.93
N GLY A 178 -9.55 -14.56 -21.04
CA GLY A 178 -10.25 -13.38 -21.57
C GLY A 178 -10.63 -13.46 -23.06
N THR A 179 -10.06 -14.41 -23.81
CA THR A 179 -10.45 -14.63 -25.22
C THR A 179 -11.91 -15.04 -25.36
N SER A 180 -12.50 -15.67 -24.34
CA SER A 180 -13.94 -16.05 -24.33
C SER A 180 -14.87 -14.84 -24.24
N VAL A 181 -14.39 -13.70 -23.75
CA VAL A 181 -15.14 -12.45 -23.66
C VAL A 181 -14.71 -11.39 -24.66
N GLY A 182 -13.84 -11.75 -25.62
CA GLY A 182 -13.48 -10.93 -26.77
C GLY A 182 -12.13 -10.21 -26.69
N PHE A 183 -11.35 -10.35 -25.62
CA PHE A 183 -9.99 -9.81 -25.56
C PHE A 183 -8.98 -10.68 -26.32
N GLY A 184 -7.97 -10.06 -26.89
CA GLY A 184 -6.85 -10.77 -27.51
C GLY A 184 -5.90 -11.37 -26.48
N ARG A 185 -5.02 -12.28 -26.93
CA ARG A 185 -3.98 -12.88 -26.07
C ARG A 185 -2.94 -11.86 -25.59
N ASP A 186 -2.73 -10.82 -26.36
CA ASP A 186 -1.78 -9.73 -26.08
C ASP A 186 -2.47 -8.54 -25.37
N LEU A 187 -3.34 -8.84 -24.41
CA LEU A 187 -4.05 -7.83 -23.64
C LEU A 187 -3.05 -6.87 -22.96
N GLY A 188 -3.19 -5.58 -23.29
CA GLY A 188 -2.37 -4.52 -22.73
C GLY A 188 -2.98 -3.93 -21.45
N ILE A 189 -2.14 -3.58 -20.45
CA ILE A 189 -2.56 -2.72 -19.35
C ILE A 189 -2.28 -1.28 -19.74
N GLN A 190 -3.34 -0.48 -19.89
CA GLN A 190 -3.22 0.95 -20.23
C GLN A 190 -4.22 1.75 -19.39
N PRO A 191 -3.86 2.97 -18.95
CA PRO A 191 -4.76 3.79 -18.12
C PRO A 191 -6.08 4.18 -18.81
N LEU A 192 -6.13 4.19 -20.16
CA LEU A 192 -7.27 4.59 -20.99
C LEU A 192 -7.94 5.91 -20.55
N GLU A 193 -7.21 6.75 -19.78
CA GLU A 193 -7.77 7.96 -19.16
C GLU A 193 -8.11 9.03 -20.19
N ARG A 194 -7.26 9.18 -21.21
CA ARG A 194 -7.47 10.15 -22.27
C ARG A 194 -8.66 9.74 -23.14
N GLU A 195 -8.71 8.48 -23.52
CA GLU A 195 -9.75 7.87 -24.35
C GLU A 195 -11.10 7.97 -23.61
N ARG A 196 -11.12 7.61 -22.35
CA ARG A 196 -12.29 7.73 -21.47
C ARG A 196 -12.80 9.17 -21.35
N LYS A 197 -11.92 10.12 -21.09
CA LYS A 197 -12.29 11.55 -20.99
C LYS A 197 -12.81 12.11 -22.32
N ASN A 198 -12.24 11.68 -23.44
CA ASN A 198 -12.72 12.08 -24.76
C ASN A 198 -14.11 11.48 -25.01
N LEU A 199 -14.29 10.19 -24.73
CA LEU A 199 -15.58 9.52 -24.89
C LEU A 199 -16.70 10.19 -24.07
N ILE A 200 -16.41 10.55 -22.79
CA ILE A 200 -17.36 11.32 -21.97
C ILE A 200 -17.71 12.66 -22.61
N LYS A 201 -16.72 13.40 -23.13
CA LYS A 201 -16.95 14.67 -23.81
C LYS A 201 -17.79 14.48 -25.08
N ASP A 202 -17.52 13.50 -25.90
CA ASP A 202 -18.26 13.24 -27.13
C ASP A 202 -19.73 12.94 -26.82
N ILE A 203 -19.99 12.02 -25.86
CA ILE A 203 -21.35 11.71 -25.42
C ILE A 203 -22.06 12.96 -24.84
N LEU A 204 -21.33 13.73 -24.00
CA LEU A 204 -21.86 14.96 -23.45
C LEU A 204 -22.21 15.98 -24.55
N SER A 205 -21.37 16.10 -25.58
CA SER A 205 -21.64 16.94 -26.74
C SER A 205 -22.93 16.55 -27.49
N ASP A 206 -23.17 15.24 -27.63
CA ASP A 206 -24.37 14.71 -28.29
C ASP A 206 -25.66 14.97 -27.49
N GLN A 207 -25.55 15.04 -26.16
CA GLN A 207 -26.69 15.30 -25.26
C GLN A 207 -27.05 16.78 -25.14
N LEU A 208 -26.20 17.69 -25.62
CA LEU A 208 -26.36 19.13 -25.53
C LEU A 208 -26.91 19.70 -26.85
N ASN A 209 -28.19 20.09 -26.86
CA ASN A 209 -28.86 20.64 -28.04
C ASN A 209 -28.30 22.02 -28.49
N ASP A 210 -27.68 22.77 -27.57
CA ASP A 210 -27.08 24.08 -27.85
C ASP A 210 -25.77 24.25 -27.10
N LYS A 211 -24.66 24.11 -27.82
CA LYS A 211 -23.29 24.26 -27.29
C LYS A 211 -22.95 25.67 -26.78
N LYS A 212 -23.72 26.70 -27.20
CA LYS A 212 -23.45 28.09 -26.83
C LYS A 212 -24.01 28.48 -25.43
N ASN A 213 -24.97 27.71 -24.90
CA ASN A 213 -25.65 28.02 -23.62
C ASN A 213 -25.42 26.97 -22.52
N ILE A 214 -24.29 26.26 -22.57
CA ILE A 214 -23.99 25.17 -21.61
C ILE A 214 -23.96 25.69 -20.15
N ALA A 215 -23.33 26.85 -19.95
CA ALA A 215 -23.22 27.42 -18.60
C ALA A 215 -24.57 27.74 -17.98
N SER A 216 -25.59 28.17 -18.77
CA SER A 216 -26.94 28.41 -18.28
C SER A 216 -27.73 27.13 -18.03
N GLN A 217 -27.42 26.04 -18.73
CA GLN A 217 -28.10 24.75 -18.58
C GLN A 217 -27.51 23.91 -17.44
N LEU A 218 -26.18 23.92 -17.24
CA LEU A 218 -25.45 23.05 -16.30
C LEU A 218 -24.85 23.80 -15.12
N GLY A 219 -24.84 25.15 -15.13
CA GLY A 219 -24.17 25.95 -14.11
C GLY A 219 -22.62 25.94 -14.20
N MET A 220 -22.06 25.27 -15.21
CA MET A 220 -20.61 25.16 -15.42
C MET A 220 -20.25 25.10 -16.91
N ASN A 221 -18.98 25.31 -17.25
CA ASN A 221 -18.54 25.17 -18.62
C ASN A 221 -18.43 23.70 -19.06
N TYR A 222 -18.33 23.46 -20.36
CA TYR A 222 -18.27 22.13 -20.96
C TYR A 222 -17.12 21.25 -20.43
N SER A 223 -15.92 21.84 -20.30
CA SER A 223 -14.75 21.11 -19.81
C SER A 223 -14.90 20.66 -18.38
N ASP A 224 -15.48 21.50 -17.52
CA ASP A 224 -15.69 21.18 -16.11
C ASP A 224 -16.83 20.18 -15.93
N ALA A 225 -17.89 20.24 -16.76
CA ALA A 225 -18.93 19.21 -16.76
C ALA A 225 -18.37 17.82 -17.08
N GLY A 226 -17.47 17.72 -18.10
CA GLY A 226 -16.80 16.46 -18.42
C GLY A 226 -15.93 15.95 -17.26
N LYS A 227 -15.20 16.84 -16.57
CA LYS A 227 -14.39 16.45 -15.39
C LYS A 227 -15.25 15.97 -14.22
N VAL A 228 -16.37 16.62 -13.95
CA VAL A 228 -17.30 16.22 -12.89
C VAL A 228 -17.89 14.84 -13.18
N ILE A 229 -18.33 14.60 -14.41
CA ILE A 229 -18.89 13.31 -14.82
C ILE A 229 -17.83 12.20 -14.75
N ASP A 230 -16.58 12.45 -15.20
CA ASP A 230 -15.46 11.52 -15.08
C ASP A 230 -15.16 11.18 -13.60
N ALA A 231 -15.17 12.20 -12.73
CA ALA A 231 -14.98 11.99 -11.29
C ALA A 231 -16.11 11.14 -10.67
N TYR A 232 -17.35 11.37 -11.08
CA TYR A 232 -18.50 10.59 -10.61
C TYR A 232 -18.43 9.14 -11.09
N TRP A 233 -18.09 8.92 -12.36
CA TRP A 233 -17.92 7.57 -12.88
C TRP A 233 -16.81 6.83 -12.14
N LYS A 234 -15.64 7.45 -11.94
CA LYS A 234 -14.54 6.88 -11.14
C LYS A 234 -14.99 6.51 -9.72
N GLU A 235 -15.77 7.38 -9.08
CA GLU A 235 -16.29 7.15 -7.73
C GLU A 235 -17.28 6.00 -7.68
N LEU A 236 -18.16 5.86 -8.67
CA LEU A 236 -19.12 4.77 -8.78
C LEU A 236 -18.39 3.44 -9.01
N THR A 237 -17.45 3.41 -9.95
CA THR A 237 -16.63 2.20 -10.24
C THR A 237 -15.81 1.81 -9.03
N ARG A 238 -15.18 2.77 -8.35
CA ARG A 238 -14.41 2.53 -7.12
C ARG A 238 -15.27 1.93 -6.00
N LYS A 239 -16.54 2.31 -5.91
CA LYS A 239 -17.53 1.76 -4.97
C LYS A 239 -18.27 0.54 -5.53
N GLU A 240 -17.81 0.00 -6.65
CA GLU A 240 -18.31 -1.22 -7.30
C GLU A 240 -19.77 -1.19 -7.75
N TYR A 241 -20.30 0.00 -8.00
CA TYR A 241 -21.63 0.13 -8.58
C TYR A 241 -21.57 0.04 -10.10
N THR A 242 -22.35 -0.86 -10.69
CA THR A 242 -22.63 -0.81 -12.12
C THR A 242 -23.52 0.40 -12.43
N ILE A 243 -23.32 0.99 -13.60
CA ILE A 243 -24.16 2.12 -14.02
C ILE A 243 -25.64 1.70 -14.07
N SER A 244 -25.90 0.49 -14.51
CA SER A 244 -27.26 -0.08 -14.56
C SER A 244 -27.93 -0.13 -13.18
N GLU A 245 -27.20 -0.51 -12.12
CA GLU A 245 -27.71 -0.48 -10.75
C GLU A 245 -27.97 0.94 -10.27
N VAL A 246 -27.03 1.84 -10.50
CA VAL A 246 -27.14 3.25 -10.09
C VAL A 246 -28.33 3.94 -10.75
N LEU A 247 -28.57 3.68 -12.03
CA LEU A 247 -29.68 4.27 -12.80
C LEU A 247 -31.06 3.80 -12.34
N ARG A 248 -31.15 2.59 -11.73
CA ARG A 248 -32.42 2.07 -11.15
C ARG A 248 -32.78 2.68 -9.79
N LYS A 249 -31.80 3.27 -9.08
CA LYS A 249 -32.04 3.89 -7.77
C LYS A 249 -32.81 5.19 -7.88
N ASP A 250 -33.37 5.66 -6.75
CA ASP A 250 -34.04 6.94 -6.65
C ASP A 250 -33.02 8.10 -6.60
N TRP A 251 -33.07 8.98 -7.59
CA TRP A 251 -32.24 10.18 -7.67
C TRP A 251 -32.88 11.41 -7.04
N GLY A 252 -34.13 11.28 -6.58
CA GLY A 252 -35.00 12.36 -6.13
C GLY A 252 -35.50 13.21 -7.29
N ASP A 253 -36.68 13.77 -7.08
CA ASP A 253 -37.27 14.71 -8.01
C ASP A 253 -36.56 16.06 -7.92
N THR A 254 -36.31 16.66 -9.05
CA THR A 254 -35.79 18.01 -9.19
C THR A 254 -36.81 18.85 -9.97
N GLU A 255 -36.95 20.12 -9.58
CA GLU A 255 -37.86 21.03 -10.24
C GLU A 255 -37.50 21.22 -11.71
N GLU A 256 -38.40 20.94 -12.64
CA GLU A 256 -38.17 21.01 -14.07
C GLU A 256 -37.71 22.39 -14.51
N GLY A 257 -36.78 22.44 -15.46
CA GLY A 257 -36.21 23.68 -15.98
C GLY A 257 -35.13 24.33 -15.12
N THR A 258 -34.82 23.74 -13.94
CA THR A 258 -33.72 24.22 -13.09
C THR A 258 -32.37 23.60 -13.51
N ILE A 259 -31.26 24.26 -13.14
CA ILE A 259 -29.89 23.74 -13.42
C ILE A 259 -29.70 22.35 -12.81
N PRO A 260 -30.09 22.05 -11.54
CA PRO A 260 -29.99 20.70 -10.98
C PRO A 260 -30.75 19.64 -11.78
N SER A 261 -31.97 19.98 -12.26
CA SER A 261 -32.77 19.05 -13.07
C SER A 261 -32.11 18.74 -14.42
N ASN A 262 -31.62 19.75 -15.11
CA ASN A 262 -30.93 19.59 -16.37
C ASN A 262 -29.63 18.79 -16.20
N PHE A 263 -28.84 19.11 -15.17
CA PHE A 263 -27.61 18.37 -14.87
C PHE A 263 -27.89 16.89 -14.57
N GLN A 264 -28.86 16.59 -13.70
CA GLN A 264 -29.22 15.22 -13.36
C GLN A 264 -29.69 14.42 -14.58
N ARG A 265 -30.52 15.01 -15.45
CA ARG A 265 -30.99 14.39 -16.69
C ARG A 265 -29.83 14.07 -17.64
N ILE A 266 -28.92 15.03 -17.85
CA ILE A 266 -27.76 14.87 -18.73
C ILE A 266 -26.78 13.85 -18.14
N LEU A 267 -26.49 13.93 -16.84
CA LEU A 267 -25.63 12.98 -16.14
C LEU A 267 -26.13 11.54 -16.33
N LYS A 268 -27.41 11.27 -16.11
CA LYS A 268 -28.01 9.94 -16.32
C LYS A 268 -27.87 9.48 -17.78
N ALA A 269 -28.12 10.37 -18.74
CA ALA A 269 -28.03 10.06 -20.16
C ALA A 269 -26.58 9.74 -20.59
N VAL A 270 -25.61 10.52 -20.10
CA VAL A 270 -24.18 10.29 -20.36
C VAL A 270 -23.74 8.97 -19.76
N LEU A 271 -24.00 8.72 -18.48
CA LEU A 271 -23.63 7.47 -17.80
C LEU A 271 -24.21 6.24 -18.51
N LYS A 272 -25.49 6.29 -18.92
CA LYS A 272 -26.15 5.18 -19.64
C LYS A 272 -25.48 4.83 -20.97
N GLN A 273 -25.05 5.84 -21.72
CA GLN A 273 -24.39 5.57 -23.02
C GLN A 273 -22.91 5.22 -22.86
N PHE A 274 -22.28 5.76 -21.82
CA PHE A 274 -20.85 5.62 -21.57
C PHE A 274 -20.47 4.16 -21.31
N GLU A 275 -21.20 3.44 -20.46
CA GLU A 275 -20.88 2.07 -20.06
C GLU A 275 -20.66 1.13 -21.26
N GLY A 276 -21.62 1.10 -22.19
CA GLY A 276 -21.51 0.26 -23.39
C GLY A 276 -20.42 0.68 -24.37
N LYS A 277 -20.27 2.01 -24.60
CA LYS A 277 -19.23 2.53 -25.49
C LYS A 277 -17.83 2.35 -24.91
N TYR A 278 -17.67 2.46 -23.57
CA TYR A 278 -16.38 2.26 -22.91
C TYR A 278 -15.97 0.76 -22.90
N ALA A 279 -16.93 -0.14 -22.71
CA ALA A 279 -16.68 -1.57 -22.86
C ALA A 279 -16.23 -1.93 -24.29
N GLN A 280 -16.86 -1.35 -25.32
CA GLN A 280 -16.45 -1.53 -26.71
C GLN A 280 -15.05 -0.97 -26.96
N LEU A 281 -14.73 0.23 -26.45
CA LEU A 281 -13.42 0.85 -26.56
C LEU A 281 -12.31 -0.06 -25.98
N LYS A 282 -12.53 -0.67 -24.82
CA LYS A 282 -11.57 -1.61 -24.20
C LYS A 282 -11.26 -2.79 -25.13
N LEU A 283 -12.27 -3.32 -25.82
CA LEU A 283 -12.10 -4.42 -26.77
C LEU A 283 -11.38 -3.98 -28.05
N GLU A 284 -11.73 -2.80 -28.59
CA GLU A 284 -11.10 -2.24 -29.81
C GLU A 284 -9.61 -1.94 -29.59
N GLU A 285 -9.25 -1.38 -28.44
CA GLU A 285 -7.85 -1.09 -28.06
C GLU A 285 -7.12 -2.34 -27.56
N ASN A 286 -7.82 -3.47 -27.37
CA ASN A 286 -7.31 -4.67 -26.70
C ASN A 286 -6.56 -4.33 -25.41
N ALA A 287 -7.13 -3.42 -24.62
CA ALA A 287 -6.51 -2.86 -23.43
C ALA A 287 -7.53 -2.71 -22.30
N ILE A 288 -7.02 -2.80 -21.06
CA ILE A 288 -7.82 -2.63 -19.86
C ILE A 288 -7.05 -1.79 -18.85
N SER A 289 -7.73 -0.94 -18.07
CA SER A 289 -7.07 -0.24 -16.97
C SER A 289 -6.97 -1.14 -15.73
N ILE A 290 -5.96 -0.91 -14.88
CA ILE A 290 -5.82 -1.66 -13.62
C ILE A 290 -7.10 -1.54 -12.77
N ASN A 291 -7.71 -0.36 -12.73
CA ASN A 291 -8.93 -0.13 -11.95
C ASN A 291 -10.15 -0.90 -12.49
N ASP A 292 -10.21 -1.15 -13.80
CA ASP A 292 -11.32 -1.88 -14.42
C ASP A 292 -11.07 -3.40 -14.40
N LEU A 293 -9.81 -3.81 -14.28
CA LEU A 293 -9.37 -5.19 -14.45
C LEU A 293 -10.12 -6.17 -13.54
N LEU A 294 -10.14 -5.90 -12.27
CA LEU A 294 -10.79 -6.76 -11.27
C LEU A 294 -12.30 -6.69 -11.36
N PHE A 295 -12.83 -5.50 -11.56
CA PHE A 295 -14.26 -5.28 -11.72
C PHE A 295 -14.80 -6.06 -12.92
N ASP A 296 -14.18 -5.92 -14.09
CA ASP A 296 -14.58 -6.61 -15.30
C ASP A 296 -14.39 -8.13 -15.18
N PHE A 297 -13.24 -8.58 -14.62
CA PHE A 297 -12.98 -10.01 -14.42
C PHE A 297 -14.03 -10.64 -13.51
N GLY A 298 -14.29 -10.03 -12.36
CA GLY A 298 -15.31 -10.50 -11.41
C GLY A 298 -16.69 -10.55 -12.05
N HIS A 299 -17.04 -9.53 -12.82
CA HIS A 299 -18.34 -9.45 -13.50
C HIS A 299 -18.50 -10.57 -14.54
N TYR A 300 -17.50 -10.78 -15.41
CA TYR A 300 -17.54 -11.87 -16.39
C TYR A 300 -17.53 -13.26 -15.76
N LEU A 301 -16.84 -13.43 -14.63
CA LEU A 301 -16.85 -14.70 -13.90
C LEU A 301 -18.22 -14.96 -13.25
N LEU A 302 -18.85 -13.95 -12.65
CA LEU A 302 -20.17 -14.05 -12.04
C LEU A 302 -21.28 -14.29 -13.08
N GLU A 303 -21.14 -13.74 -14.28
CA GLU A 303 -22.02 -14.00 -15.42
C GLU A 303 -21.75 -15.36 -16.14
N GLU A 304 -20.84 -16.17 -15.64
CA GLU A 304 -20.41 -17.45 -16.22
C GLU A 304 -19.87 -17.35 -17.66
N ARG A 305 -19.32 -16.20 -18.02
CA ARG A 305 -18.71 -15.94 -19.33
C ARG A 305 -17.23 -16.33 -19.41
N LEU A 306 -16.59 -16.61 -18.27
CA LEU A 306 -15.22 -17.08 -18.15
C LEU A 306 -15.17 -18.51 -17.63
N ASP A 307 -14.54 -19.42 -18.37
CA ASP A 307 -14.31 -20.80 -17.92
C ASP A 307 -12.88 -20.95 -17.38
N CYS A 308 -12.75 -20.95 -16.06
CA CYS A 308 -11.47 -21.08 -15.36
C CYS A 308 -11.12 -22.51 -14.93
N LYS A 309 -11.86 -23.56 -15.40
CA LYS A 309 -11.66 -24.95 -14.94
C LYS A 309 -10.26 -25.51 -15.18
N GLY A 310 -9.50 -24.97 -16.13
CA GLY A 310 -8.13 -25.40 -16.44
C GLY A 310 -7.03 -24.73 -15.61
N LEU A 311 -7.35 -24.00 -14.53
CA LEU A 311 -6.39 -23.19 -13.81
C LEU A 311 -5.36 -24.00 -13.01
N GLY A 312 -5.71 -25.22 -12.56
CA GLY A 312 -4.82 -26.07 -11.77
C GLY A 312 -4.66 -25.66 -10.29
N MET A 313 -5.32 -24.60 -9.86
CA MET A 313 -5.28 -24.13 -8.46
C MET A 313 -6.01 -25.11 -7.54
N LYS A 314 -5.34 -25.57 -6.47
CA LYS A 314 -5.97 -26.39 -5.41
C LYS A 314 -6.23 -25.56 -4.15
N TYR A 315 -5.37 -24.62 -3.84
CA TYR A 315 -5.48 -23.75 -2.65
C TYR A 315 -5.29 -22.28 -3.02
N LEU A 316 -6.19 -21.43 -2.52
CA LEU A 316 -6.12 -19.98 -2.61
C LEU A 316 -5.96 -19.39 -1.21
N PHE A 317 -4.84 -18.75 -0.94
CA PHE A 317 -4.57 -17.97 0.26
C PHE A 317 -4.77 -16.49 -0.01
N VAL A 318 -5.46 -15.78 0.87
CA VAL A 318 -5.67 -14.33 0.78
C VAL A 318 -5.24 -13.68 2.08
N ASP A 319 -4.14 -12.93 2.05
CA ASP A 319 -3.66 -12.13 3.18
C ASP A 319 -4.38 -10.77 3.23
N GLU A 320 -4.40 -10.16 4.41
CA GLU A 320 -5.03 -8.87 4.67
C GLU A 320 -6.47 -8.79 4.07
N PHE A 321 -7.25 -9.86 4.26
CA PHE A 321 -8.57 -10.04 3.65
C PHE A 321 -9.53 -8.86 3.90
N GLN A 322 -9.38 -8.11 4.97
CA GLN A 322 -10.16 -6.91 5.27
C GLN A 322 -9.92 -5.74 4.29
N ASP A 323 -8.92 -5.83 3.43
CA ASP A 323 -8.64 -4.80 2.41
C ASP A 323 -9.26 -5.11 1.06
N THR A 324 -9.96 -6.25 0.94
CA THR A 324 -10.69 -6.62 -0.26
C THR A 324 -12.01 -5.88 -0.38
N ASP A 325 -12.41 -5.63 -1.60
CA ASP A 325 -13.72 -5.08 -1.94
C ASP A 325 -14.77 -6.20 -2.13
N ALA A 326 -16.04 -5.84 -2.22
CA ALA A 326 -17.12 -6.82 -2.32
C ALA A 326 -17.06 -7.65 -3.62
N THR A 327 -16.65 -7.05 -4.75
CA THR A 327 -16.49 -7.75 -6.03
C THR A 327 -15.34 -8.74 -5.96
N GLN A 328 -14.20 -8.38 -5.35
CA GLN A 328 -13.08 -9.28 -5.12
C GLN A 328 -13.50 -10.49 -4.28
N ILE A 329 -14.23 -10.26 -3.20
CA ILE A 329 -14.71 -11.32 -2.30
C ILE A 329 -15.62 -12.29 -3.06
N ARG A 330 -16.61 -11.78 -3.78
CA ARG A 330 -17.51 -12.58 -4.62
C ARG A 330 -16.74 -13.34 -5.70
N THR A 331 -15.78 -12.67 -6.33
CA THR A 331 -14.92 -13.28 -7.36
C THR A 331 -14.11 -14.44 -6.79
N PHE A 332 -13.48 -14.29 -5.64
CA PHE A 332 -12.74 -15.38 -4.98
C PHE A 332 -13.66 -16.52 -4.58
N ALA A 333 -14.80 -16.23 -3.97
CA ALA A 333 -15.78 -17.23 -3.58
C ALA A 333 -16.27 -18.02 -4.81
N ARG A 334 -16.61 -17.32 -5.91
CA ARG A 334 -17.05 -17.96 -7.15
C ARG A 334 -15.94 -18.76 -7.82
N LEU A 335 -14.73 -18.21 -7.89
CA LEU A 335 -13.57 -18.88 -8.49
C LEU A 335 -13.29 -20.21 -7.79
N VAL A 336 -13.11 -20.20 -6.46
CA VAL A 336 -12.80 -21.43 -5.71
C VAL A 336 -13.93 -22.46 -5.78
N GLN A 337 -15.18 -22.02 -5.85
CA GLN A 337 -16.33 -22.92 -6.04
C GLN A 337 -16.32 -23.54 -7.43
N THR A 338 -16.03 -22.76 -8.48
CA THR A 338 -16.02 -23.20 -9.88
C THR A 338 -14.94 -24.24 -10.16
N ILE A 339 -13.74 -24.07 -9.57
CA ILE A 339 -12.59 -24.95 -9.80
C ILE A 339 -12.40 -25.97 -8.67
N HIS A 340 -13.27 -26.00 -7.67
CA HIS A 340 -13.19 -26.85 -6.49
C HIS A 340 -11.92 -26.67 -5.64
N ALA A 341 -11.31 -25.49 -5.67
CA ALA A 341 -10.19 -25.14 -4.80
C ALA A 341 -10.65 -24.88 -3.36
N LYS A 342 -9.70 -24.81 -2.43
CA LYS A 342 -9.94 -24.46 -1.03
C LYS A 342 -9.45 -23.05 -0.75
N LEU A 343 -10.24 -22.31 0.00
CA LEU A 343 -9.95 -20.92 0.36
C LEU A 343 -9.39 -20.82 1.79
N PHE A 344 -8.32 -20.07 1.96
CA PHE A 344 -7.78 -19.69 3.25
C PHE A 344 -7.65 -18.15 3.29
N THR A 345 -8.40 -17.51 4.18
CA THR A 345 -8.34 -16.05 4.34
C THR A 345 -7.86 -15.69 5.73
N VAL A 346 -7.05 -14.65 5.83
CA VAL A 346 -6.64 -14.09 7.12
C VAL A 346 -6.74 -12.57 7.10
N GLY A 347 -7.25 -11.98 8.17
CA GLY A 347 -7.40 -10.53 8.25
C GLY A 347 -7.84 -10.00 9.60
N ASP A 348 -7.79 -8.67 9.73
CA ASP A 348 -8.24 -7.90 10.89
C ASP A 348 -9.18 -6.78 10.45
N VAL A 349 -10.49 -6.93 10.65
CA VAL A 349 -11.50 -5.90 10.28
C VAL A 349 -11.16 -4.53 10.84
N LYS A 350 -10.52 -4.48 12.02
CA LYS A 350 -10.09 -3.22 12.65
C LYS A 350 -8.98 -2.51 11.88
N GLN A 351 -8.28 -3.22 10.98
CA GLN A 351 -7.25 -2.69 10.10
C GLN A 351 -7.74 -2.38 8.67
N SER A 352 -9.04 -2.42 8.41
CA SER A 352 -9.63 -2.01 7.12
C SER A 352 -9.59 -0.48 7.00
N ILE A 353 -8.56 0.05 6.32
CA ILE A 353 -8.31 1.49 6.13
C ILE A 353 -8.20 1.89 4.66
N TYR A 354 -8.55 1.00 3.74
CA TYR A 354 -8.51 1.24 2.29
C TYR A 354 -9.91 1.38 1.67
N SER A 355 -10.89 1.91 2.42
CA SER A 355 -12.24 2.15 1.88
C SER A 355 -12.23 3.10 0.68
N PHE A 356 -11.25 4.01 0.62
CA PHE A 356 -11.02 4.87 -0.54
C PHE A 356 -10.54 4.09 -1.79
N LYS A 357 -10.14 2.82 -1.65
CA LYS A 357 -9.87 1.88 -2.75
C LYS A 357 -11.01 0.88 -2.96
N GLY A 358 -12.13 1.00 -2.25
CA GLY A 358 -13.28 0.09 -2.33
C GLY A 358 -13.37 -0.94 -1.21
N ALA A 359 -12.34 -1.10 -0.36
CA ALA A 359 -12.36 -2.08 0.73
C ALA A 359 -13.58 -1.91 1.63
N THR A 360 -14.16 -3.04 2.04
CA THR A 360 -15.33 -3.08 2.92
C THR A 360 -14.99 -3.59 4.31
N ASP A 361 -15.58 -2.99 5.34
CA ASP A 361 -15.48 -3.50 6.71
C ASP A 361 -16.44 -4.68 7.00
N GLU A 362 -17.20 -5.10 5.99
CA GLU A 362 -18.09 -6.26 6.00
C GLU A 362 -17.51 -7.46 5.20
N ALA A 363 -16.19 -7.48 4.97
CA ALA A 363 -15.55 -8.47 4.10
C ALA A 363 -15.83 -9.92 4.53
N PHE A 364 -15.80 -10.21 5.82
CA PHE A 364 -16.04 -11.57 6.32
C PHE A 364 -17.52 -11.96 6.25
N GLU A 365 -18.42 -11.00 6.47
CA GLU A 365 -19.85 -11.19 6.37
C GLU A 365 -20.26 -11.48 4.92
N ILE A 366 -19.75 -10.74 3.95
CA ILE A 366 -19.97 -10.97 2.52
C ILE A 366 -19.47 -12.36 2.12
N LEU A 367 -18.30 -12.78 2.59
CA LEU A 367 -17.77 -14.11 2.30
C LEU A 367 -18.67 -15.22 2.87
N GLU A 368 -19.20 -15.02 4.06
CA GLU A 368 -20.13 -15.98 4.69
C GLU A 368 -21.46 -16.07 3.92
N GLU A 369 -21.95 -14.96 3.40
CA GLU A 369 -23.14 -14.92 2.52
C GLU A 369 -22.88 -15.66 1.20
N GLU A 370 -21.70 -15.53 0.60
CA GLU A 370 -21.36 -16.19 -0.67
C GLU A 370 -21.01 -17.70 -0.51
N MET A 371 -20.61 -18.12 0.70
CA MET A 371 -20.23 -19.49 1.01
C MET A 371 -20.92 -20.03 2.27
N PRO A 372 -22.25 -20.02 2.35
CA PRO A 372 -22.99 -20.33 3.58
C PRO A 372 -22.71 -21.76 4.07
N GLY A 373 -22.35 -21.89 5.35
CA GLY A 373 -22.10 -23.18 6.01
C GLY A 373 -20.85 -23.95 5.50
N LYS A 374 -20.02 -23.31 4.65
CA LYS A 374 -18.81 -23.93 4.08
C LYS A 374 -17.51 -23.42 4.73
N LEU A 375 -17.59 -22.46 5.65
CA LEU A 375 -16.45 -21.81 6.26
C LEU A 375 -16.18 -22.31 7.69
N GLN A 376 -14.92 -22.57 7.99
CA GLN A 376 -14.43 -22.77 9.36
C GLN A 376 -13.77 -21.48 9.85
N VAL A 377 -14.30 -20.87 10.92
CA VAL A 377 -13.86 -19.58 11.42
C VAL A 377 -12.98 -19.79 12.66
N TYR A 378 -11.79 -19.18 12.65
CA TYR A 378 -10.83 -19.19 13.75
C TYR A 378 -10.50 -17.77 14.18
N SER A 379 -10.07 -17.61 15.46
CA SER A 379 -9.63 -16.31 16.01
C SER A 379 -8.22 -16.42 16.58
N LEU A 380 -7.34 -15.45 16.23
CA LEU A 380 -6.01 -15.32 16.83
C LEU A 380 -5.96 -14.08 17.72
N ARG A 381 -5.64 -14.30 19.02
CA ARG A 381 -5.71 -13.26 20.05
C ARG A 381 -4.40 -12.98 20.78
N ASN A 382 -3.38 -13.81 20.67
CA ASN A 382 -2.10 -13.61 21.34
C ASN A 382 -1.26 -12.59 20.57
N ASN A 383 -1.02 -11.41 21.17
CA ASN A 383 -0.20 -10.36 20.57
C ASN A 383 1.27 -10.53 20.99
N TYR A 384 2.14 -10.73 20.01
CA TYR A 384 3.57 -10.92 20.18
C TYR A 384 4.39 -9.63 19.98
N ARG A 385 3.73 -8.57 19.54
CA ARG A 385 4.36 -7.30 19.14
C ARG A 385 4.47 -6.33 20.30
N THR A 386 3.33 -5.86 20.77
CA THR A 386 3.21 -4.70 21.66
C THR A 386 3.36 -5.12 23.12
N CYS A 387 4.09 -4.34 23.91
CA CYS A 387 4.25 -4.54 25.34
C CYS A 387 2.91 -4.57 26.08
N ALA A 388 2.80 -5.38 27.11
CA ALA A 388 1.54 -5.65 27.83
C ALA A 388 0.88 -4.38 28.40
N ASN A 389 1.66 -3.47 28.98
CA ASN A 389 1.14 -2.23 29.57
C ASN A 389 0.66 -1.22 28.51
N ILE A 390 1.32 -1.15 27.33
CA ILE A 390 0.85 -0.35 26.21
C ILE A 390 -0.46 -0.92 25.68
N MET A 391 -0.53 -2.24 25.48
CA MET A 391 -1.73 -2.90 25.00
C MET A 391 -2.92 -2.63 25.93
N LYS A 392 -2.71 -2.72 27.26
CA LYS A 392 -3.75 -2.42 28.24
C LYS A 392 -4.33 -1.02 28.07
N VAL A 393 -3.47 0.00 27.95
CA VAL A 393 -3.92 1.39 27.74
C VAL A 393 -4.66 1.53 26.40
N MET A 394 -4.14 0.93 25.34
CA MET A 394 -4.81 0.99 24.03
C MET A 394 -6.18 0.32 24.05
N GLU A 395 -6.34 -0.81 24.75
CA GLU A 395 -7.62 -1.53 24.83
C GLU A 395 -8.69 -0.70 25.54
N GLU A 396 -8.33 0.12 26.51
CA GLU A 396 -9.28 1.04 27.16
C GLU A 396 -9.91 1.99 26.12
N TYR A 397 -9.11 2.52 25.19
CA TYR A 397 -9.61 3.32 24.07
C TYR A 397 -10.43 2.48 23.09
N PHE A 398 -9.97 1.29 22.73
CA PHE A 398 -10.64 0.45 21.74
C PHE A 398 -12.02 -0.01 22.21
N PHE A 399 -12.14 -0.40 23.48
CA PHE A 399 -13.43 -0.73 24.07
C PHE A 399 -14.37 0.48 24.23
N ALA A 400 -13.83 1.66 24.54
CA ALA A 400 -14.62 2.88 24.58
C ALA A 400 -15.17 3.23 23.19
N TRP A 401 -14.35 3.19 22.13
CA TRP A 401 -14.77 3.41 20.76
C TRP A 401 -15.73 2.33 20.25
N SER A 402 -15.61 1.09 20.73
CA SER A 402 -16.57 0.03 20.43
C SER A 402 -17.95 0.30 21.03
N ARG A 403 -17.98 0.77 22.28
CA ARG A 403 -19.24 1.18 22.96
C ARG A 403 -19.93 2.36 22.26
N GLU A 404 -19.16 3.26 21.68
CA GLU A 404 -19.68 4.37 20.86
C GLU A 404 -20.08 3.92 19.43
N GLY A 405 -19.85 2.67 19.04
CA GLY A 405 -20.17 2.11 17.74
C GLY A 405 -19.30 2.62 16.59
N VAL A 406 -18.11 3.23 16.89
CA VAL A 406 -17.20 3.77 15.89
C VAL A 406 -16.03 2.82 15.56
N LEU A 407 -15.82 1.77 16.36
CA LEU A 407 -14.87 0.70 16.12
C LEU A 407 -15.52 -0.66 16.46
N ARG A 408 -15.29 -1.70 15.67
CA ARG A 408 -15.66 -3.07 16.05
C ARG A 408 -14.53 -3.66 16.88
N TYR A 409 -14.70 -3.73 18.20
CA TYR A 409 -13.72 -4.33 19.11
C TYR A 409 -14.45 -5.15 20.18
N ASP A 410 -14.67 -6.44 19.88
CA ASP A 410 -15.54 -7.30 20.67
C ASP A 410 -14.76 -8.14 21.69
N GLU A 411 -13.45 -8.35 21.46
CA GLU A 411 -12.64 -9.26 22.23
C GLU A 411 -11.26 -8.68 22.52
N ALA A 412 -10.83 -8.78 23.79
CA ALA A 412 -9.50 -8.38 24.22
C ALA A 412 -8.40 -9.23 23.57
N VAL A 413 -7.31 -8.58 23.26
CA VAL A 413 -6.09 -9.21 22.76
C VAL A 413 -5.20 -9.58 23.97
N ARG A 414 -4.65 -10.78 24.00
CA ARG A 414 -3.76 -11.25 25.07
C ARG A 414 -2.32 -10.84 24.76
N PRO A 415 -1.71 -9.94 25.53
CA PRO A 415 -0.32 -9.56 25.33
C PRO A 415 0.61 -10.71 25.71
N PHE A 416 1.51 -11.07 24.81
CA PHE A 416 2.55 -12.06 25.05
C PHE A 416 3.92 -11.41 25.31
N ASN A 417 4.11 -10.18 24.81
CA ASN A 417 5.31 -9.39 25.08
C ASN A 417 5.27 -8.80 26.50
N THR A 418 6.06 -9.38 27.41
CA THR A 418 6.11 -9.00 28.82
C THR A 418 7.04 -7.83 29.11
N ASN A 419 7.72 -7.28 28.12
CA ASN A 419 8.56 -6.09 28.30
C ASN A 419 7.70 -4.91 28.79
N ILE A 420 8.35 -3.99 29.49
CA ILE A 420 7.73 -2.76 29.98
C ILE A 420 7.91 -1.67 28.91
N GLY A 421 6.80 -1.16 28.40
CA GLY A 421 6.78 -0.02 27.49
C GLY A 421 6.14 1.21 28.13
N SER A 422 5.97 2.31 27.38
CA SER A 422 5.30 3.54 27.83
C SER A 422 4.28 4.06 26.84
N VAL A 423 3.18 4.62 27.37
CA VAL A 423 2.26 5.47 26.62
C VAL A 423 2.34 6.86 27.21
N GLU A 424 2.69 7.83 26.38
CA GLU A 424 2.87 9.22 26.77
C GLU A 424 1.86 10.08 26.02
N MET A 425 1.21 11.00 26.73
CA MET A 425 0.30 11.99 26.14
C MET A 425 0.77 13.40 26.45
N GLU A 426 0.97 14.16 25.40
CA GLU A 426 1.38 15.57 25.47
C GLU A 426 0.21 16.45 25.04
N LEU A 427 -0.29 17.27 25.95
CA LEU A 427 -1.32 18.26 25.65
C LEU A 427 -0.72 19.47 24.97
N ILE A 428 -1.19 19.77 23.76
CA ILE A 428 -0.77 20.92 22.99
C ILE A 428 -1.83 22.03 23.13
N GLY A 429 -1.46 23.15 23.75
CA GLY A 429 -2.37 24.24 24.04
C GLY A 429 -2.62 25.20 22.88
N SER A 430 -1.73 25.26 21.88
CA SER A 430 -1.89 26.17 20.74
C SER A 430 -1.29 25.62 19.44
N LYS A 431 -1.85 26.07 18.32
CA LYS A 431 -1.36 25.70 17.00
C LYS A 431 0.07 26.19 16.71
N SER A 432 0.50 27.28 17.32
CA SER A 432 1.84 27.86 17.15
C SER A 432 2.95 27.02 17.80
N THR A 433 2.66 26.23 18.80
CA THR A 433 3.64 25.43 19.55
C THR A 433 3.82 24.01 19.02
N ILE A 434 2.92 23.54 18.14
CA ILE A 434 2.89 22.14 17.66
C ILE A 434 4.21 21.71 17.01
N HIS A 435 4.84 22.55 16.19
CA HIS A 435 6.08 22.20 15.50
C HIS A 435 7.24 22.08 16.47
N THR A 436 7.35 23.02 17.42
CA THR A 436 8.42 23.01 18.43
C THR A 436 8.28 21.80 19.36
N GLN A 437 7.08 21.52 19.85
CA GLN A 437 6.81 20.35 20.69
C GLN A 437 7.05 19.04 19.93
N THR A 438 6.59 18.93 18.68
CA THR A 438 6.87 17.76 17.83
C THR A 438 8.36 17.51 17.69
N LEU A 439 9.15 18.56 17.41
CA LEU A 439 10.61 18.44 17.27
C LEU A 439 11.28 18.03 18.59
N ASN A 440 10.87 18.60 19.72
CA ASN A 440 11.40 18.25 21.02
C ASN A 440 11.15 16.79 21.37
N ILE A 441 9.95 16.28 21.12
CA ILE A 441 9.60 14.89 21.35
C ILE A 441 10.40 13.94 20.44
N ILE A 442 10.54 14.28 19.15
CA ILE A 442 11.38 13.49 18.23
C ILE A 442 12.82 13.45 18.73
N ASN A 443 13.36 14.58 19.21
CA ASN A 443 14.72 14.65 19.75
C ASN A 443 14.88 13.78 21.00
N ALA A 444 13.95 13.87 21.93
CA ALA A 444 13.94 13.05 23.14
C ALA A 444 13.86 11.56 22.80
N ALA A 445 12.93 11.16 21.94
CA ALA A 445 12.74 9.76 21.54
C ALA A 445 14.00 9.18 20.86
N LEU A 446 14.65 9.92 19.96
CA LEU A 446 15.89 9.47 19.33
C LEU A 446 17.03 9.34 20.34
N SER A 447 17.18 10.31 21.25
CA SER A 447 18.22 10.30 22.27
C SER A 447 18.02 9.15 23.26
N ASP A 448 16.80 8.92 23.71
CA ASP A 448 16.47 7.82 24.64
C ASP A 448 16.76 6.47 23.99
N LEU A 449 16.34 6.28 22.73
CA LEU A 449 16.61 5.05 21.99
C LEU A 449 18.11 4.79 21.83
N GLU A 450 18.87 5.82 21.48
CA GLU A 450 20.32 5.73 21.35
C GLU A 450 21.00 5.39 22.69
N LEU A 451 20.55 5.97 23.79
CA LEU A 451 21.04 5.68 25.13
C LEU A 451 20.73 4.23 25.55
N ASP A 452 19.54 3.70 25.22
CA ASP A 452 19.15 2.33 25.51
C ASP A 452 19.99 1.32 24.75
N ILE A 453 20.32 1.62 23.48
CA ILE A 453 21.18 0.76 22.65
C ILE A 453 22.61 0.78 23.18
N ARG A 454 23.17 1.97 23.45
CA ARG A 454 24.53 2.12 23.98
C ARG A 454 24.72 1.48 25.36
N ALA A 455 23.68 1.52 26.17
CA ALA A 455 23.68 0.87 27.50
C ALA A 455 23.44 -0.64 27.44
N GLY A 456 23.25 -1.21 26.25
CA GLY A 456 22.96 -2.63 26.06
C GLY A 456 21.57 -3.08 26.53
N ARG A 457 20.68 -2.12 26.83
CA ARG A 457 19.29 -2.41 27.25
C ARG A 457 18.42 -2.84 26.06
N LYS A 458 18.76 -2.41 24.86
CA LYS A 458 18.06 -2.78 23.62
C LYS A 458 19.04 -3.31 22.57
N LYS A 459 18.62 -4.32 21.83
CA LYS A 459 19.33 -4.83 20.65
C LYS A 459 18.80 -4.11 19.40
N VAL A 460 19.69 -3.85 18.46
CA VAL A 460 19.32 -3.29 17.16
C VAL A 460 18.66 -4.39 16.33
N THR A 461 17.42 -4.17 15.93
CA THR A 461 16.60 -5.01 15.06
C THR A 461 15.93 -4.14 14.01
N ASP A 462 15.24 -4.75 13.05
CA ASP A 462 14.46 -4.02 12.04
C ASP A 462 13.37 -3.10 12.64
N GLN A 463 12.92 -3.41 13.85
CA GLN A 463 11.90 -2.64 14.59
C GLN A 463 12.49 -1.48 15.40
N THR A 464 13.81 -1.47 15.64
CA THR A 464 14.49 -0.51 16.52
C THR A 464 14.59 0.87 15.84
N LYS A 465 13.46 1.54 15.69
CA LYS A 465 13.30 2.80 14.95
C LYS A 465 12.30 3.72 15.66
N VAL A 466 12.49 5.04 15.47
CA VAL A 466 11.51 6.06 15.87
C VAL A 466 10.68 6.44 14.64
N ALA A 467 9.39 6.16 14.66
CA ALA A 467 8.47 6.48 13.57
C ALA A 467 7.52 7.62 13.94
N VAL A 468 7.34 8.55 13.03
CA VAL A 468 6.34 9.62 13.09
C VAL A 468 5.25 9.31 12.07
N LEU A 469 4.07 8.99 12.55
CA LEU A 469 2.94 8.60 11.70
C LEU A 469 1.94 9.75 11.61
N VAL A 470 1.53 10.07 10.38
CA VAL A 470 0.59 11.15 10.08
C VAL A 470 -0.52 10.70 9.13
N ARG A 471 -1.61 11.47 9.09
CA ARG A 471 -2.78 11.16 8.27
C ARG A 471 -2.51 11.30 6.77
N GLY A 472 -1.69 12.26 6.35
CA GLY A 472 -1.53 12.58 4.93
C GLY A 472 -0.15 13.07 4.53
N ASN A 473 0.16 12.93 3.24
CA ASN A 473 1.47 13.18 2.64
C ASN A 473 1.98 14.62 2.85
N LYS A 474 1.08 15.62 2.79
CA LYS A 474 1.46 17.02 3.04
C LYS A 474 2.04 17.21 4.43
N LYS A 475 1.42 16.58 5.44
CA LYS A 475 1.88 16.68 6.83
C LYS A 475 3.18 15.91 7.05
N ALA A 476 3.35 14.76 6.39
CA ALA A 476 4.62 14.04 6.38
C ALA A 476 5.76 14.90 5.85
N ALA A 477 5.55 15.57 4.71
CA ALA A 477 6.52 16.46 4.10
C ALA A 477 6.86 17.68 5.00
N GLU A 478 5.86 18.31 5.64
CA GLU A 478 6.06 19.44 6.58
C GLU A 478 6.96 19.03 7.77
N ILE A 479 6.71 17.85 8.36
CA ILE A 479 7.49 17.37 9.50
C ILE A 479 8.90 16.94 9.05
N ALA A 480 9.03 16.32 7.88
CA ALA A 480 10.32 15.96 7.31
C ALA A 480 11.19 17.21 7.09
N GLU A 481 10.62 18.26 6.52
CA GLU A 481 11.30 19.53 6.32
C GLU A 481 11.70 20.19 7.66
N LEU A 482 10.80 20.16 8.65
CA LEU A 482 11.10 20.63 10.01
C LEU A 482 12.30 19.90 10.61
N CYS A 483 12.35 18.58 10.52
CA CYS A 483 13.43 17.74 11.01
C CYS A 483 14.75 18.03 10.27
N ARG A 484 14.73 18.14 8.94
CA ARG A 484 15.90 18.45 8.12
C ARG A 484 16.47 19.84 8.43
N LYS A 485 15.62 20.88 8.59
CA LYS A 485 16.06 22.22 9.01
C LYS A 485 16.75 22.24 10.36
N ASN A 486 16.47 21.25 11.21
CA ASN A 486 17.10 21.11 12.52
C ASN A 486 18.19 20.01 12.55
N GLY A 487 18.79 19.68 11.41
CA GLY A 487 19.93 18.76 11.29
C GLY A 487 19.64 17.33 11.69
N LYS A 488 18.39 16.85 11.47
CA LYS A 488 18.01 15.45 11.69
C LYS A 488 17.98 14.68 10.37
N THR A 489 18.54 13.48 10.40
CA THR A 489 18.42 12.55 9.29
C THR A 489 17.00 11.98 9.23
N VAL A 490 16.42 11.99 8.04
CA VAL A 490 15.00 11.66 7.80
C VAL A 490 14.87 10.61 6.72
N VAL A 491 14.15 9.55 7.01
CA VAL A 491 13.62 8.62 6.02
C VAL A 491 12.15 8.96 5.81
N LEU A 492 11.82 9.57 4.66
CA LEU A 492 10.46 9.95 4.33
C LEU A 492 9.86 8.92 3.37
N ASN A 493 8.83 8.20 3.84
CA ASN A 493 8.03 7.28 3.02
C ASN A 493 6.60 7.84 2.88
N SER A 494 6.33 8.49 1.75
CA SER A 494 5.02 9.10 1.46
C SER A 494 4.71 9.00 -0.02
N ASP A 495 3.42 8.87 -0.36
CA ASP A 495 2.98 8.85 -1.75
C ASP A 495 3.24 10.21 -2.40
N ARG A 496 4.17 10.24 -3.34
CA ARG A 496 4.48 11.41 -4.16
C ARG A 496 4.34 11.05 -5.64
N PRO A 497 3.83 11.97 -6.48
CA PRO A 497 3.71 11.70 -7.90
C PRO A 497 5.07 11.42 -8.53
N PHE A 498 5.21 10.26 -9.15
CA PHE A 498 6.46 9.78 -9.76
C PHE A 498 7.02 10.73 -10.80
N PHE A 499 6.18 11.22 -11.73
CA PHE A 499 6.63 12.13 -12.78
C PHE A 499 7.00 13.53 -12.27
N LEU A 500 6.74 13.85 -11.00
CA LEU A 500 7.21 15.07 -10.34
C LEU A 500 8.48 14.84 -9.49
N SER A 501 9.01 13.63 -9.45
CA SER A 501 10.23 13.30 -8.72
C SER A 501 11.45 14.03 -9.28
N GLN A 502 12.48 14.22 -8.45
CA GLN A 502 13.68 14.92 -8.88
C GLN A 502 14.38 14.15 -10.02
N ALA A 503 14.46 12.83 -9.97
CA ALA A 503 15.06 12.01 -11.02
C ALA A 503 14.40 12.23 -12.39
N VAL A 504 13.05 12.27 -12.43
CA VAL A 504 12.32 12.53 -13.68
C VAL A 504 12.52 13.95 -14.17
N ARG A 505 12.54 14.95 -13.27
CA ARG A 505 12.77 16.35 -13.64
C ARG A 505 14.18 16.57 -14.20
N ASP A 506 15.18 15.98 -13.58
CA ASP A 506 16.58 16.08 -14.04
C ASP A 506 16.73 15.38 -15.40
N PHE A 507 16.10 14.23 -15.59
CA PHE A 507 16.10 13.53 -16.86
C PHE A 507 15.36 14.31 -17.96
N TYR A 508 14.24 14.96 -17.61
CA TYR A 508 13.53 15.86 -18.52
C TYR A 508 14.38 17.07 -18.91
N ALA A 509 15.14 17.66 -17.96
CA ALA A 509 16.07 18.75 -18.25
C ALA A 509 17.21 18.30 -19.17
N LEU A 510 17.74 17.08 -18.97
CA LEU A 510 18.71 16.45 -19.87
C LEU A 510 18.18 16.38 -21.30
N ILE A 511 17.01 15.75 -21.52
CA ILE A 511 16.42 15.60 -22.86
C ILE A 511 16.13 16.98 -23.49
N SER A 512 15.54 17.90 -22.71
CA SER A 512 15.17 19.23 -23.19
C SER A 512 16.40 20.03 -23.68
N SER A 513 17.57 19.86 -23.05
CA SER A 513 18.81 20.53 -23.44
C SER A 513 19.30 20.12 -24.83
N TYR A 514 19.08 18.88 -25.23
CA TYR A 514 19.45 18.42 -26.61
C TYR A 514 18.48 18.91 -27.68
N ILE A 515 17.21 19.06 -27.33
CA ILE A 515 16.16 19.50 -28.26
C ILE A 515 16.23 21.01 -28.49
N PHE A 516 16.41 21.76 -27.42
CA PHE A 516 16.44 23.23 -27.44
C PHE A 516 17.83 23.77 -27.15
N ALA A 517 18.82 23.23 -27.84
CA ALA A 517 20.24 23.49 -27.60
C ALA A 517 20.66 24.97 -27.72
N GLU A 518 19.92 25.76 -28.51
CA GLU A 518 20.18 27.19 -28.72
C GLU A 518 19.58 28.09 -27.62
N GLN A 519 18.78 27.54 -26.71
CA GLN A 519 18.11 28.33 -25.69
C GLN A 519 18.83 28.18 -24.33
N PRO A 520 19.41 29.27 -23.79
CA PRO A 520 20.23 29.26 -22.58
C PRO A 520 19.51 28.68 -21.34
N VAL A 521 18.19 28.83 -21.27
CA VAL A 521 17.40 28.30 -20.15
C VAL A 521 17.47 26.78 -20.04
N TYR A 522 17.47 26.05 -21.15
CA TYR A 522 17.55 24.58 -21.13
C TYR A 522 18.99 24.13 -20.86
N THR A 523 19.99 24.86 -21.34
CA THR A 523 21.39 24.63 -20.98
C THR A 523 21.62 24.83 -19.49
N TYR A 524 21.11 25.93 -18.91
CA TYR A 524 21.17 26.15 -17.46
C TYR A 524 20.50 25.04 -16.68
N ASN A 525 19.26 24.65 -17.05
CA ASN A 525 18.55 23.58 -16.36
C ASN A 525 19.33 22.26 -16.40
N TYR A 526 19.95 21.90 -17.52
CA TYR A 526 20.81 20.72 -17.62
C TYR A 526 22.04 20.82 -16.71
N LEU A 527 22.74 21.96 -16.72
CA LEU A 527 23.92 22.17 -15.88
C LEU A 527 23.62 22.08 -14.37
N MET A 528 22.35 22.27 -13.96
CA MET A 528 21.90 22.10 -12.59
C MET A 528 21.51 20.65 -12.24
N THR A 529 21.72 19.69 -13.14
CA THR A 529 21.38 18.27 -12.91
C THR A 529 22.62 17.45 -12.57
N PRO A 530 22.46 16.27 -11.96
CA PRO A 530 23.58 15.34 -11.71
C PRO A 530 24.24 14.76 -12.98
N TYR A 531 23.63 14.97 -14.14
CA TYR A 531 24.21 14.55 -15.43
C TYR A 531 25.32 15.46 -15.93
N ALA A 532 25.41 16.67 -15.41
CA ALA A 532 26.44 17.65 -15.80
C ALA A 532 27.56 17.71 -14.75
N VAL A 533 28.77 17.36 -15.15
CA VAL A 533 29.97 17.50 -14.31
C VAL A 533 30.87 18.55 -14.93
N TYR A 534 31.16 19.61 -14.18
CA TYR A 534 32.00 20.72 -14.60
C TYR A 534 32.68 21.37 -13.37
N ASP A 535 33.77 22.05 -13.59
CA ASP A 535 34.47 22.82 -12.56
C ASP A 535 33.92 24.25 -12.47
N GLY A 536 33.86 24.78 -11.24
CA GLY A 536 33.39 26.12 -10.96
C GLY A 536 31.94 26.19 -10.47
N VAL A 537 31.44 27.39 -10.29
CA VAL A 537 30.09 27.66 -9.80
C VAL A 537 29.42 28.65 -10.75
N ILE A 538 28.24 28.33 -11.19
CA ILE A 538 27.42 29.26 -12.00
C ILE A 538 26.87 30.32 -11.06
N SER A 539 27.30 31.57 -11.30
CA SER A 539 26.97 32.72 -10.44
C SER A 539 25.73 33.45 -10.99
N VAL A 540 24.69 33.60 -10.18
CA VAL A 540 23.47 34.33 -10.56
C VAL A 540 23.79 35.80 -10.87
N PRO A 541 24.61 36.54 -10.09
CA PRO A 541 25.01 37.91 -10.43
C PRO A 541 25.75 38.02 -11.77
N GLU A 542 26.63 37.08 -12.07
CA GLU A 542 27.33 37.04 -13.37
C GLU A 542 26.36 36.75 -14.53
N MET A 543 25.41 35.82 -14.36
CA MET A 543 24.36 35.54 -15.34
C MET A 543 23.51 36.79 -15.63
N GLU A 544 23.14 37.55 -14.60
CA GLU A 544 22.39 38.81 -14.80
C GLU A 544 23.20 39.87 -15.56
N ALA A 545 24.49 40.00 -15.28
CA ALA A 545 25.38 40.92 -16.01
C ALA A 545 25.54 40.47 -17.49
N GLU A 546 25.67 39.19 -17.76
CA GLU A 546 25.80 38.67 -19.11
C GLU A 546 24.47 38.70 -19.89
N LYS A 547 23.32 38.66 -19.24
CA LYS A 547 22.01 38.79 -19.89
C LYS A 547 21.79 40.12 -20.63
N GLU A 548 22.47 41.18 -20.21
CA GLU A 548 22.40 42.48 -20.88
C GLU A 548 23.21 42.56 -22.17
N LYS A 549 24.06 41.53 -22.43
CA LYS A 549 24.85 41.47 -23.67
C LYS A 549 24.19 40.60 -24.70
N PRO A 550 24.23 40.94 -26.00
CA PRO A 550 23.80 40.04 -27.08
C PRO A 550 24.55 38.68 -26.97
N GLU A 551 23.83 37.59 -26.88
CA GLU A 551 24.37 36.21 -26.73
C GLU A 551 25.25 35.97 -25.48
N GLY A 552 25.48 36.95 -24.62
CA GLY A 552 26.40 36.85 -23.46
C GLY A 552 26.03 35.70 -22.51
N LEU A 553 24.75 35.52 -22.21
CA LEU A 553 24.30 34.41 -21.36
C LEU A 553 24.55 33.03 -22.02
N ALA A 554 24.36 32.91 -23.31
CA ALA A 554 24.64 31.68 -24.06
C ALA A 554 26.12 31.34 -24.05
N GLU A 555 26.96 32.33 -24.28
CA GLU A 555 28.43 32.21 -24.24
C GLU A 555 28.94 31.85 -22.83
N TYR A 556 28.44 32.51 -21.83
CA TYR A 556 28.77 32.20 -20.41
C TYR A 556 28.46 30.75 -20.05
N LEU A 557 27.26 30.28 -20.35
CA LEU A 557 26.83 28.88 -20.05
C LEU A 557 27.55 27.87 -20.95
N SER A 558 27.90 28.21 -22.18
CA SER A 558 28.67 27.34 -23.09
C SER A 558 30.06 27.01 -22.56
N GLY A 559 30.67 27.90 -21.76
CA GLY A 559 31.91 27.63 -21.07
C GLY A 559 31.84 26.48 -20.08
N PHE A 560 30.74 26.36 -19.35
CA PHE A 560 30.47 25.20 -18.46
C PHE A 560 30.04 23.96 -19.28
N LEU A 561 29.19 24.15 -20.27
CA LEU A 561 28.68 23.06 -21.11
C LEU A 561 29.83 22.33 -21.83
N SER A 562 30.84 23.04 -22.29
CA SER A 562 32.00 22.47 -23.00
C SER A 562 32.86 21.54 -22.14
N GLN A 563 32.78 21.67 -20.82
CA GLN A 563 33.45 20.77 -19.88
C GLN A 563 32.70 19.45 -19.67
N THR A 564 31.45 19.39 -20.02
CA THR A 564 30.60 18.19 -19.86
C THR A 564 30.71 17.26 -21.06
N GLN A 565 30.15 16.08 -20.96
CA GLN A 565 30.04 15.14 -22.09
C GLN A 565 28.89 15.48 -23.06
N TRP A 566 28.19 16.61 -22.90
CA TRP A 566 27.01 16.97 -23.65
C TRP A 566 27.22 16.91 -25.17
N HIS A 567 28.29 17.50 -25.67
CA HIS A 567 28.61 17.51 -27.12
C HIS A 567 28.94 16.12 -27.68
N LYS A 568 29.48 15.21 -26.88
CA LYS A 568 29.71 13.83 -27.23
C LYS A 568 28.36 13.17 -27.52
N TYR A 569 27.43 13.22 -26.55
CA TYR A 569 26.15 12.57 -26.69
C TYR A 569 25.24 13.23 -27.72
N GLN A 570 25.34 14.54 -27.95
CA GLN A 570 24.64 15.21 -29.03
C GLN A 570 24.98 14.58 -30.40
N ARG A 571 26.23 14.17 -30.60
CA ARG A 571 26.66 13.46 -31.81
C ARG A 571 26.16 12.02 -31.86
N GLU A 572 26.18 11.33 -30.72
CA GLU A 572 25.75 9.92 -30.62
C GLU A 572 24.25 9.77 -30.89
N PHE A 573 23.40 10.71 -30.49
CA PHE A 573 21.96 10.71 -30.80
C PHE A 573 21.67 10.75 -32.32
N ARG A 574 22.62 11.15 -33.14
CA ARG A 574 22.49 11.13 -34.61
C ARG A 574 22.86 9.80 -35.24
N LEU A 575 23.55 8.93 -34.47
CA LEU A 575 24.16 7.72 -34.98
C LEU A 575 23.59 6.43 -34.36
N ARG A 576 22.94 6.55 -33.18
CA ARG A 576 22.50 5.40 -32.40
C ARG A 576 21.06 5.56 -31.94
N PRO A 577 20.37 4.45 -31.63
CA PRO A 577 19.02 4.50 -31.03
C PRO A 577 18.99 5.36 -29.75
N VAL A 578 17.98 6.20 -29.61
CA VAL A 578 17.86 7.16 -28.51
C VAL A 578 17.94 6.49 -27.13
N VAL A 579 17.22 5.38 -26.93
CA VAL A 579 17.21 4.65 -25.65
C VAL A 579 18.59 4.13 -25.29
N ALA A 580 19.35 3.62 -26.27
CA ALA A 580 20.70 3.13 -26.01
C ALA A 580 21.66 4.26 -25.57
N VAL A 581 21.56 5.45 -26.22
CA VAL A 581 22.36 6.61 -25.81
C VAL A 581 21.96 7.12 -24.44
N LEU A 582 20.66 7.18 -24.12
CA LEU A 582 20.19 7.58 -22.80
C LEU A 582 20.66 6.62 -21.70
N LYS A 583 20.65 5.33 -21.99
CA LYS A 583 21.18 4.32 -21.05
C LYS A 583 22.69 4.53 -20.82
N ASP A 584 23.47 4.73 -21.87
CA ASP A 584 24.90 5.02 -21.76
C ASP A 584 25.15 6.31 -20.95
N ILE A 585 24.32 7.36 -21.11
CA ILE A 585 24.44 8.59 -20.32
C ILE A 585 24.22 8.29 -18.84
N VAL A 586 23.17 7.55 -18.50
CA VAL A 586 22.86 7.20 -17.11
C VAL A 586 23.98 6.36 -16.48
N GLU A 587 24.49 5.36 -17.20
CA GLU A 587 25.56 4.48 -16.70
C GLU A 587 26.91 5.16 -16.60
N SER A 588 27.26 6.05 -17.54
CA SER A 588 28.60 6.65 -17.63
C SER A 588 28.76 7.98 -16.88
N SER A 589 27.66 8.65 -16.50
CA SER A 589 27.73 9.97 -15.87
C SER A 589 27.90 9.92 -14.34
N ASN A 590 28.01 8.74 -13.73
CA ASN A 590 28.05 8.61 -12.26
C ASN A 590 26.95 9.42 -11.56
N VAL A 591 25.74 9.38 -12.11
CA VAL A 591 24.61 10.25 -11.74
C VAL A 591 24.34 10.21 -10.24
N ILE A 592 24.46 9.04 -9.62
CA ILE A 592 24.13 8.86 -8.20
C ILE A 592 25.19 9.53 -7.30
N GLU A 593 26.47 9.36 -7.61
CA GLU A 593 27.56 10.01 -6.88
C GLU A 593 27.48 11.52 -7.00
N ASN A 594 27.18 12.03 -8.20
CA ASN A 594 26.99 13.45 -8.45
C ASN A 594 25.77 13.97 -7.69
N TYR A 595 24.65 13.25 -7.68
CA TYR A 595 23.48 13.59 -6.88
C TYR A 595 23.82 13.69 -5.39
N ILE A 596 24.55 12.71 -4.84
CA ILE A 596 25.01 12.73 -3.45
C ILE A 596 25.84 14.00 -3.17
N ALA A 597 26.76 14.35 -4.05
CA ALA A 597 27.58 15.53 -3.89
C ALA A 597 26.75 16.84 -3.89
N MET A 598 25.82 16.96 -4.85
CA MET A 598 24.93 18.11 -4.98
C MET A 598 23.96 18.21 -3.78
N ASP A 599 23.44 17.09 -3.31
CA ASP A 599 22.49 17.08 -2.18
C ASP A 599 23.15 17.48 -0.86
N LYS A 600 24.39 17.11 -0.63
CA LYS A 600 25.18 17.55 0.54
C LYS A 600 25.31 19.08 0.63
N VAL A 601 25.46 19.75 -0.49
CA VAL A 601 25.58 21.21 -0.54
C VAL A 601 24.31 21.92 -0.08
N LYS A 602 23.14 21.29 -0.29
CA LYS A 602 21.84 21.81 0.17
C LYS A 602 21.68 21.75 1.69
N MET A 603 22.50 20.95 2.39
CA MET A 603 22.47 20.77 3.84
C MET A 603 23.47 21.71 4.51
N TYR A 604 22.99 22.83 5.02
CA TYR A 604 23.80 23.87 5.66
C TYR A 604 23.38 24.12 7.11
N GLY A 605 24.25 24.79 7.87
CA GLY A 605 24.05 25.12 9.28
C GLY A 605 24.82 24.18 10.22
N GLU A 606 25.08 24.65 11.46
CA GLU A 606 25.90 23.97 12.48
C GLU A 606 25.34 22.59 12.90
N ALA A 607 24.05 22.38 12.75
CA ALA A 607 23.38 21.09 13.08
C ALA A 607 23.75 19.95 12.12
N TRP A 608 24.27 20.26 10.93
CA TRP A 608 24.67 19.33 9.90
C TRP A 608 26.16 19.01 9.93
N THR A 609 26.52 17.95 10.66
CA THR A 609 27.88 17.40 10.57
C THR A 609 28.10 16.66 9.26
N GLU A 610 29.34 16.50 8.79
CA GLU A 610 29.65 15.78 7.55
C GLU A 610 29.12 14.33 7.55
N ALA A 611 29.17 13.65 8.69
CA ALA A 611 28.61 12.31 8.82
C ALA A 611 27.10 12.29 8.59
N LYS A 612 26.35 13.27 9.13
CA LYS A 612 24.90 13.39 8.92
C LYS A 612 24.55 13.77 7.47
N LYS A 613 25.32 14.68 6.86
CA LYS A 613 25.15 15.05 5.45
C LYS A 613 25.35 13.83 4.54
N ASN A 614 26.45 13.10 4.73
CA ASN A 614 26.72 11.86 4.00
C ASN A 614 25.58 10.87 4.12
N LYS A 615 25.09 10.67 5.33
CA LYS A 615 24.02 9.73 5.62
C LYS A 615 22.70 10.14 4.94
N GLN A 616 22.29 11.41 5.09
CA GLN A 616 21.04 11.89 4.47
C GLN A 616 21.13 11.82 2.95
N ALA A 617 22.25 12.25 2.36
CA ALA A 617 22.46 12.19 0.93
C ALA A 617 22.40 10.76 0.38
N LEU A 618 22.90 9.77 1.12
CA LEU A 618 22.78 8.35 0.76
C LEU A 618 21.32 7.85 0.83
N ILE A 619 20.54 8.31 1.81
CA ILE A 619 19.10 7.97 1.91
C ILE A 619 18.35 8.56 0.71
N ASP A 620 18.57 9.83 0.40
CA ASP A 620 17.89 10.52 -0.69
C ASP A 620 18.33 9.98 -2.07
N ALA A 621 19.61 9.57 -2.21
CA ALA A 621 20.15 8.94 -3.42
C ALA A 621 19.53 7.57 -3.71
N LYS A 622 19.20 6.79 -2.70
CA LYS A 622 18.48 5.51 -2.90
C LYS A 622 17.10 5.73 -3.54
N MET A 623 16.36 6.76 -3.10
CA MET A 623 15.08 7.11 -3.72
C MET A 623 15.28 7.62 -5.14
N TYR A 624 16.30 8.46 -5.35
CA TYR A 624 16.65 8.96 -6.69
C TYR A 624 16.93 7.80 -7.65
N GLN A 625 17.75 6.83 -7.22
CA GLN A 625 18.07 5.62 -7.99
C GLN A 625 16.82 4.83 -8.36
N LYS A 626 15.95 4.51 -7.38
CA LYS A 626 14.71 3.77 -7.64
C LYS A 626 13.78 4.49 -8.62
N ASN A 627 13.68 5.81 -8.52
CA ASN A 627 12.91 6.60 -9.48
C ASN A 627 13.54 6.58 -10.88
N LEU A 628 14.87 6.60 -10.96
CA LEU A 628 15.56 6.52 -12.24
C LEU A 628 15.40 5.15 -12.89
N ASP A 629 15.55 4.07 -12.12
CA ASP A 629 15.34 2.70 -12.59
C ASP A 629 13.93 2.49 -13.11
N LYS A 630 12.91 2.95 -12.36
CA LYS A 630 11.51 2.92 -12.80
C LYS A 630 11.29 3.74 -14.08
N LEU A 631 11.93 4.91 -14.21
CA LEU A 631 11.83 5.71 -15.42
C LEU A 631 12.42 4.97 -16.62
N MET A 632 13.59 4.37 -16.47
CA MET A 632 14.24 3.63 -17.55
C MET A 632 13.42 2.41 -17.97
N GLU A 633 12.79 1.70 -17.03
CA GLU A 633 11.88 0.60 -17.30
C GLU A 633 10.66 1.06 -18.11
N ILE A 634 9.99 2.13 -17.70
CA ILE A 634 8.84 2.72 -18.42
C ILE A 634 9.23 3.11 -19.84
N LEU A 635 10.38 3.76 -20.00
CA LEU A 635 10.86 4.18 -21.33
C LEU A 635 11.20 3.00 -22.21
N GLN A 636 11.83 1.96 -21.68
CA GLN A 636 12.14 0.74 -22.42
C GLN A 636 10.87 0.01 -22.87
N GLN A 637 9.91 -0.22 -21.98
CA GLN A 637 8.64 -0.88 -22.31
C GLN A 637 7.84 -0.13 -23.39
N ARG A 638 7.86 1.21 -23.35
CA ARG A 638 7.11 2.02 -24.31
C ARG A 638 7.77 2.06 -25.69
N MET A 639 9.06 1.84 -25.78
CA MET A 639 9.86 1.99 -27.00
C MET A 639 10.23 0.66 -27.64
N ASP A 640 9.83 -0.46 -27.06
CA ASP A 640 10.01 -1.77 -27.65
C ASP A 640 9.16 -1.86 -28.94
N GLY A 641 9.85 -1.75 -30.09
CA GLY A 641 9.25 -1.89 -31.41
C GLY A 641 9.03 -0.60 -32.24
N GLU A 642 9.26 0.60 -31.68
CA GLU A 642 9.11 1.85 -32.41
C GLU A 642 10.42 2.68 -32.47
N PHE A 643 10.66 3.32 -33.62
CA PHE A 643 11.73 4.32 -33.74
C PHE A 643 11.30 5.63 -33.09
N ALA A 644 11.53 5.73 -31.75
CA ALA A 644 11.22 6.94 -31.03
C ALA A 644 12.37 7.97 -31.13
N THR A 645 12.02 9.21 -31.38
CA THR A 645 12.95 10.33 -31.38
C THR A 645 13.06 10.95 -29.98
N LEU A 646 14.10 11.77 -29.77
CA LEU A 646 14.19 12.60 -28.54
C LEU A 646 12.97 13.51 -28.37
N TYR A 647 12.40 13.98 -29.45
CA TYR A 647 11.21 14.84 -29.43
C TYR A 647 9.98 14.08 -28.95
N ASP A 648 9.80 12.83 -29.37
CA ASP A 648 8.69 11.99 -28.91
C ASP A 648 8.79 11.76 -27.39
N LEU A 649 10.00 11.51 -26.88
CA LEU A 649 10.26 11.40 -25.45
C LEU A 649 9.96 12.69 -24.68
N TYR A 650 10.39 13.81 -25.20
CA TYR A 650 10.11 15.11 -24.63
C TYR A 650 8.61 15.38 -24.53
N VAL A 651 7.87 15.14 -25.62
CA VAL A 651 6.41 15.31 -25.65
C VAL A 651 5.75 14.38 -24.63
N TYR A 652 6.18 13.11 -24.59
CA TYR A 652 5.68 12.15 -23.63
C TYR A 652 5.91 12.61 -22.18
N LEU A 653 7.15 12.92 -21.81
CA LEU A 653 7.47 13.37 -20.45
C LEU A 653 6.77 14.68 -20.09
N THR A 654 6.67 15.63 -21.04
CA THR A 654 5.92 16.88 -20.85
C THR A 654 4.46 16.59 -20.50
N LEU A 655 3.83 15.66 -21.25
CA LEU A 655 2.45 15.27 -20.99
C LEU A 655 2.31 14.59 -19.62
N MET A 656 3.19 13.63 -19.30
CA MET A 656 3.14 12.89 -18.02
C MET A 656 3.38 13.81 -16.83
N ILE A 657 4.35 14.69 -16.89
CA ILE A 657 4.63 15.69 -15.83
C ILE A 657 3.41 16.62 -15.62
N ALA A 658 2.73 16.99 -16.70
CA ALA A 658 1.57 17.88 -16.62
C ALA A 658 0.29 17.18 -16.14
N THR A 659 0.08 15.91 -16.46
CA THR A 659 -1.21 15.24 -16.35
C THR A 659 -1.21 14.03 -15.40
N ASN A 660 -0.14 13.25 -15.36
CA ASN A 660 -0.12 12.00 -14.59
C ASN A 660 0.37 12.20 -13.17
N ARG A 661 -0.57 12.45 -12.25
CA ARG A 661 -0.33 12.54 -10.81
C ARG A 661 -0.77 11.28 -10.05
N GLU A 662 -1.27 10.28 -10.75
CA GLU A 662 -1.74 9.01 -10.17
C GLU A 662 -0.58 8.02 -10.01
N GLU A 663 0.44 8.10 -10.87
CA GLU A 663 1.65 7.29 -10.76
C GLU A 663 2.51 7.74 -9.58
N MET A 664 2.79 6.83 -8.64
CA MET A 664 3.51 7.15 -7.41
C MET A 664 4.98 6.73 -7.47
N GLU A 665 5.83 7.41 -6.70
CA GLU A 665 7.22 6.99 -6.51
C GLU A 665 7.27 5.56 -5.93
N PRO A 666 8.30 4.76 -6.24
CA PRO A 666 8.50 3.44 -5.64
C PRO A 666 8.75 3.56 -4.13
N ASP A 667 8.39 2.53 -3.38
CA ASP A 667 8.67 2.49 -1.95
C ASP A 667 10.18 2.37 -1.66
N ILE A 668 10.64 3.02 -0.59
CA ILE A 668 12.03 2.91 -0.14
C ILE A 668 12.20 1.63 0.67
N ASP A 669 13.22 0.82 0.33
CA ASP A 669 13.64 -0.27 1.20
C ASP A 669 14.12 0.32 2.54
N MET A 670 13.51 -0.13 3.63
CA MET A 670 13.79 0.40 4.95
C MET A 670 15.26 0.17 5.30
N VAL A 671 15.99 1.25 5.46
CA VAL A 671 17.36 1.20 5.98
C VAL A 671 17.30 0.86 7.45
N ASN A 672 18.07 -0.14 7.91
CA ASN A 672 18.18 -0.46 9.34
C ASN A 672 19.04 0.59 10.05
N ASP A 673 18.42 1.70 10.41
CA ASP A 673 19.06 2.83 11.03
C ASP A 673 18.22 3.43 12.16
N TYR A 674 18.66 3.20 13.38
CA TYR A 674 17.99 3.67 14.59
C TYR A 674 18.27 5.15 14.91
N THR A 675 19.18 5.82 14.21
CA THR A 675 19.53 7.22 14.45
C THR A 675 18.81 8.19 13.51
N SER A 676 18.03 7.69 12.55
CA SER A 676 17.17 8.50 11.68
C SER A 676 15.72 8.47 12.15
N VAL A 677 14.97 9.54 11.89
CA VAL A 677 13.53 9.55 12.11
C VAL A 677 12.80 9.07 10.84
N TYR A 678 11.89 8.11 11.02
CA TYR A 678 11.06 7.57 9.95
C TYR A 678 9.73 8.32 9.93
N ILE A 679 9.45 9.03 8.85
CA ILE A 679 8.23 9.82 8.71
C ILE A 679 7.40 9.25 7.58
N MET A 680 6.14 8.90 7.86
CA MET A 680 5.24 8.31 6.87
C MET A 680 3.77 8.53 7.19
N THR A 681 2.92 8.23 6.22
CA THR A 681 1.49 8.15 6.47
C THR A 681 1.12 6.86 7.18
N VAL A 682 -0.01 6.84 7.90
CA VAL A 682 -0.52 5.63 8.55
C VAL A 682 -0.74 4.51 7.54
N HIS A 683 -1.19 4.83 6.32
CA HIS A 683 -1.37 3.83 5.26
C HIS A 683 -0.05 3.11 4.92
N LYS A 684 1.05 3.86 4.77
CA LYS A 684 2.39 3.29 4.50
C LYS A 684 2.99 2.53 5.69
N SER A 685 2.49 2.76 6.91
CA SER A 685 2.95 2.03 8.10
C SER A 685 2.24 0.69 8.30
N LYS A 686 1.20 0.39 7.49
CA LYS A 686 0.47 -0.87 7.61
C LYS A 686 1.39 -2.06 7.33
N GLY A 687 1.28 -3.11 8.16
CA GLY A 687 2.21 -4.26 8.11
C GLY A 687 3.53 -4.05 8.86
N LEU A 688 3.96 -2.81 9.07
CA LEU A 688 5.22 -2.46 9.74
C LEU A 688 5.04 -2.32 11.26
N GLU A 689 6.18 -2.28 11.99
CA GLU A 689 6.22 -2.10 13.43
C GLU A 689 7.48 -1.34 13.83
N TYR A 690 7.38 -0.55 14.91
CA TYR A 690 8.43 0.37 15.35
C TYR A 690 8.59 0.36 16.86
N ASP A 691 9.81 0.47 17.32
CA ASP A 691 10.11 0.59 18.75
C ASP A 691 9.29 1.73 19.38
N THR A 692 9.39 2.92 18.78
CA THR A 692 8.70 4.13 19.22
C THR A 692 7.84 4.70 18.11
N VAL A 693 6.57 4.96 18.40
CA VAL A 693 5.62 5.63 17.48
C VAL A 693 5.18 6.96 18.07
N ILE A 694 5.26 8.02 17.24
CA ILE A 694 4.84 9.37 17.58
C ILE A 694 3.69 9.78 16.67
N LEU A 695 2.57 10.24 17.22
CA LEU A 695 1.41 10.77 16.51
C LEU A 695 1.28 12.28 16.75
N PRO A 696 1.94 13.14 15.93
CA PRO A 696 2.06 14.56 16.23
C PRO A 696 0.91 15.43 15.71
N ALA A 697 0.15 14.94 14.73
CA ALA A 697 -0.82 15.73 13.98
C ALA A 697 -2.22 15.11 14.11
N MET A 698 -2.77 15.14 15.32
CA MET A 698 -4.05 14.50 15.63
C MET A 698 -5.28 15.43 15.44
N ASN A 699 -5.07 16.60 14.83
CA ASN A 699 -6.08 17.65 14.63
C ASN A 699 -6.74 17.65 13.25
N ASN A 700 -6.58 16.62 12.45
CA ASN A 700 -7.28 16.51 11.19
C ASN A 700 -8.78 16.24 11.42
N ARG A 701 -9.65 16.88 10.63
CA ARG A 701 -11.09 16.59 10.68
C ARG A 701 -11.33 15.14 10.25
N LEU A 702 -12.21 14.44 10.98
CA LEU A 702 -12.57 13.05 10.67
C LEU A 702 -13.36 12.95 9.36
N VAL A 703 -14.17 13.95 9.05
CA VAL A 703 -14.99 13.98 7.84
C VAL A 703 -14.57 15.16 6.97
N PRO A 704 -13.99 14.91 5.79
CA PRO A 704 -13.67 15.97 4.84
C PRO A 704 -14.93 16.57 4.24
N ASN A 705 -14.89 17.87 3.94
CA ASN A 705 -15.98 18.54 3.24
C ASN A 705 -15.76 18.42 1.73
N GLU A 706 -16.41 17.46 1.09
CA GLU A 706 -16.28 17.23 -0.34
C GLU A 706 -17.09 18.27 -1.13
N ARG A 707 -16.43 18.90 -2.10
CA ARG A 707 -17.05 19.92 -2.97
C ARG A 707 -17.69 19.31 -4.22
N THR A 708 -17.23 18.16 -4.63
CA THR A 708 -17.73 17.40 -5.79
C THR A 708 -17.76 15.94 -5.42
N ALA A 709 -18.93 15.34 -5.36
CA ALA A 709 -19.12 13.95 -5.00
C ALA A 709 -20.41 13.36 -5.57
N ILE A 710 -20.40 12.05 -5.83
CA ILE A 710 -21.60 11.23 -6.01
C ILE A 710 -21.65 10.21 -4.87
N LEU A 711 -22.84 10.13 -4.24
CA LEU A 711 -23.07 9.29 -3.08
C LEU A 711 -24.15 8.25 -3.40
N PRO A 712 -23.77 7.04 -3.80
CA PRO A 712 -24.72 5.94 -3.95
C PRO A 712 -25.03 5.35 -2.57
N GLY A 713 -26.32 5.42 -2.18
CA GLY A 713 -26.87 4.73 -1.03
C GLY A 713 -27.51 3.40 -1.44
N LYS A 714 -28.21 2.71 -0.52
CA LYS A 714 -28.88 1.44 -0.78
C LYS A 714 -29.91 1.57 -1.92
N ASP A 715 -30.86 2.48 -1.81
CA ASP A 715 -31.96 2.69 -2.75
C ASP A 715 -31.95 4.07 -3.40
N LYS A 716 -31.07 4.97 -2.97
CA LYS A 716 -31.00 6.37 -3.36
C LYS A 716 -29.64 6.72 -3.93
N VAL A 717 -29.59 7.79 -4.75
CA VAL A 717 -28.35 8.39 -5.24
C VAL A 717 -28.37 9.88 -5.01
N ALA A 718 -27.29 10.42 -4.48
CA ALA A 718 -27.09 11.85 -4.36
C ALA A 718 -25.82 12.30 -5.08
N TRP A 719 -25.81 13.56 -5.47
CA TRP A 719 -24.65 14.21 -6.07
C TRP A 719 -24.52 15.64 -5.60
N THR A 720 -23.30 16.15 -5.64
CA THR A 720 -22.96 17.54 -5.38
C THR A 720 -21.78 17.99 -6.20
N PHE A 721 -21.80 19.24 -6.65
CA PHE A 721 -20.66 19.92 -7.26
C PHE A 721 -20.67 21.41 -6.95
N GLU A 722 -19.51 22.04 -7.05
CA GLU A 722 -19.33 23.48 -6.85
C GLU A 722 -19.00 24.13 -8.20
N PRO A 723 -19.94 24.89 -8.83
CA PRO A 723 -19.67 25.56 -10.10
C PRO A 723 -18.80 26.79 -9.87
N GLY A 724 -17.50 26.68 -10.12
CA GLY A 724 -16.55 27.79 -9.95
C GLY A 724 -16.43 28.25 -8.48
N LYS A 725 -16.70 29.53 -8.21
CA LYS A 725 -16.75 30.12 -6.85
C LYS A 725 -18.19 30.33 -6.34
N SER A 726 -19.16 29.72 -7.01
CA SER A 726 -20.57 29.82 -6.70
C SER A 726 -21.00 28.87 -5.58
N ASN A 727 -22.27 29.01 -5.13
CA ASN A 727 -22.82 28.09 -4.15
C ASN A 727 -22.82 26.63 -4.66
N GLN A 728 -22.53 25.69 -3.76
CA GLN A 728 -22.57 24.28 -4.01
C GLN A 728 -23.98 23.83 -4.44
N MET A 729 -24.06 23.16 -5.59
CA MET A 729 -25.30 22.54 -6.07
C MET A 729 -25.39 21.11 -5.53
N LYS A 730 -26.63 20.74 -5.13
CA LYS A 730 -26.91 19.46 -4.44
C LYS A 730 -28.19 18.84 -4.97
N SER A 731 -28.18 17.50 -5.06
CA SER A 731 -29.42 16.76 -5.28
C SER A 731 -30.27 16.68 -4.00
N ARG A 732 -31.55 16.27 -4.14
CA ARG A 732 -32.48 16.14 -3.04
C ARG A 732 -31.96 15.31 -1.86
N TRP A 733 -31.36 14.17 -2.14
CA TRP A 733 -30.91 13.20 -1.12
C TRP A 733 -29.51 13.49 -0.56
N TYR A 734 -28.86 14.60 -0.96
CA TYR A 734 -27.48 14.86 -0.61
C TYR A 734 -27.26 14.97 0.91
N ALA A 735 -28.12 15.70 1.62
CA ALA A 735 -27.95 15.91 3.06
C ALA A 735 -28.06 14.60 3.86
N GLU A 736 -29.00 13.73 3.48
CA GLU A 736 -29.22 12.42 4.11
C GLU A 736 -28.02 11.49 3.87
N LEU A 737 -27.65 11.30 2.59
CA LEU A 737 -26.54 10.39 2.24
C LEU A 737 -25.17 10.94 2.67
N GLN A 738 -25.02 12.26 2.77
CA GLN A 738 -23.82 12.86 3.35
C GLN A 738 -23.68 12.54 4.85
N GLN A 739 -24.78 12.52 5.60
CA GLN A 739 -24.74 12.13 7.00
C GLN A 739 -24.34 10.67 7.18
N GLU A 740 -24.86 9.76 6.36
CA GLU A 740 -24.44 8.35 6.35
C GLU A 740 -22.96 8.20 5.99
N ALA A 741 -22.50 8.91 4.95
CA ALA A 741 -21.10 8.90 4.53
C ALA A 741 -20.19 9.47 5.63
N ALA A 742 -20.63 10.50 6.35
CA ALA A 742 -19.89 11.07 7.48
C ALA A 742 -19.72 10.06 8.62
N GLN A 743 -20.76 9.31 8.97
CA GLN A 743 -20.67 8.25 10.00
C GLN A 743 -19.68 7.14 9.58
N LYS A 744 -19.73 6.71 8.31
CA LYS A 744 -18.73 5.75 7.75
C LYS A 744 -17.32 6.32 7.82
N GLY A 745 -17.15 7.61 7.49
CA GLY A 745 -15.87 8.31 7.57
C GLY A 745 -15.30 8.34 9.00
N VAL A 746 -16.13 8.60 10.02
CA VAL A 746 -15.68 8.54 11.42
C VAL A 746 -15.18 7.14 11.78
N LYS A 747 -15.89 6.08 11.38
CA LYS A 747 -15.47 4.70 11.61
C LYS A 747 -14.12 4.39 10.95
N GLU A 748 -13.93 4.84 9.72
CA GLU A 748 -12.67 4.66 8.99
C GLU A 748 -11.51 5.39 9.66
N GLU A 749 -11.69 6.65 10.03
CA GLU A 749 -10.66 7.42 10.74
C GLU A 749 -10.32 6.81 12.10
N THR A 750 -11.29 6.22 12.80
CA THR A 750 -11.06 5.50 14.06
C THR A 750 -10.24 4.23 13.81
N ARG A 751 -10.52 3.46 12.75
CA ARG A 751 -9.68 2.32 12.35
C ARG A 751 -8.27 2.76 11.96
N MET A 752 -8.13 3.90 11.30
CA MET A 752 -6.83 4.45 10.97
C MET A 752 -6.02 4.81 12.21
N LEU A 753 -6.66 5.42 13.23
CA LEU A 753 -6.02 5.68 14.52
C LEU A 753 -5.66 4.37 15.24
N TYR A 754 -6.54 3.36 15.21
CA TYR A 754 -6.23 2.02 15.70
C TYR A 754 -4.98 1.43 15.03
N VAL A 755 -4.88 1.50 13.69
CA VAL A 755 -3.71 1.03 12.96
C VAL A 755 -2.47 1.79 13.41
N ALA A 756 -2.52 3.12 13.49
CA ALA A 756 -1.39 3.94 13.91
C ALA A 756 -0.87 3.56 15.31
N MET A 757 -1.77 3.42 16.28
CA MET A 757 -1.41 3.06 17.66
C MET A 757 -0.81 1.64 17.74
N THR A 758 -1.36 0.69 17.00
CA THR A 758 -0.89 -0.71 16.98
C THR A 758 0.44 -0.94 16.26
N ARG A 759 1.07 0.12 15.71
CA ARG A 759 2.44 0.04 15.17
C ARG A 759 3.50 0.09 16.26
N ALA A 760 3.16 0.59 17.46
CA ALA A 760 4.10 0.73 18.58
C ALA A 760 4.42 -0.62 19.24
N VAL A 761 5.70 -0.86 19.45
CA VAL A 761 6.21 -2.03 20.20
C VAL A 761 6.46 -1.65 21.66
N ASN A 762 7.33 -0.65 21.91
CA ASN A 762 7.80 -0.31 23.25
C ASN A 762 7.39 1.09 23.73
N ARG A 763 7.08 2.03 22.82
CA ARG A 763 6.72 3.41 23.21
C ARG A 763 5.70 4.00 22.25
N LEU A 764 4.62 4.57 22.79
CA LEU A 764 3.59 5.29 22.04
C LEU A 764 3.46 6.70 22.58
N ILE A 765 3.63 7.71 21.74
CA ILE A 765 3.55 9.12 22.10
C ILE A 765 2.46 9.81 21.30
N LEU A 766 1.46 10.34 21.98
CA LEU A 766 0.30 11.02 21.42
C LEU A 766 0.35 12.52 21.72
N LEU A 767 0.35 13.35 20.67
CA LEU A 767 0.26 14.80 20.81
C LEU A 767 -1.21 15.22 20.65
N VAL A 768 -1.89 15.44 21.75
CA VAL A 768 -3.33 15.69 21.79
C VAL A 768 -3.61 17.18 21.86
N ASN A 769 -4.40 17.68 20.93
CA ASN A 769 -4.78 19.10 20.87
C ASN A 769 -6.08 19.35 21.67
N ASN A 770 -6.20 20.52 22.27
CA ASN A 770 -7.38 20.89 23.08
C ASN A 770 -8.16 22.12 22.55
N TRP A 771 -7.78 22.67 21.38
CA TRP A 771 -8.41 23.89 20.85
C TRP A 771 -9.40 23.69 19.71
N GLU A 772 -9.58 22.43 19.23
CA GLU A 772 -10.51 22.18 18.13
C GLU A 772 -11.98 22.10 18.61
N ASN A 773 -12.87 22.64 17.79
CA ASN A 773 -14.34 22.58 17.98
C ASN A 773 -14.99 21.59 16.98
N TYR A 774 -14.20 20.69 16.40
CA TYR A 774 -14.65 19.69 15.43
C TYR A 774 -14.11 18.31 15.82
N GLU A 775 -14.71 17.25 15.26
CA GLU A 775 -14.22 15.89 15.49
C GLU A 775 -12.90 15.63 14.79
N SER A 776 -11.94 15.12 15.56
CA SER A 776 -10.55 14.83 15.18
C SER A 776 -10.05 13.61 15.95
N TRP A 777 -8.88 13.07 15.60
CA TRP A 777 -8.24 12.03 16.41
C TRP A 777 -8.01 12.50 17.85
N SER A 778 -7.64 13.76 18.06
CA SER A 778 -7.52 14.34 19.40
C SER A 778 -8.85 14.30 20.16
N SER A 779 -9.98 14.58 19.49
CA SER A 779 -11.29 14.49 20.15
C SER A 779 -11.69 13.06 20.48
N LEU A 780 -11.33 12.07 19.65
CA LEU A 780 -11.57 10.64 19.94
C LEU A 780 -10.79 10.19 21.19
N ILE A 781 -9.54 10.64 21.37
CA ILE A 781 -8.75 10.34 22.57
C ILE A 781 -9.33 11.05 23.80
N ARG A 782 -9.66 12.35 23.72
CA ARG A 782 -10.17 13.14 24.84
C ARG A 782 -11.52 12.65 25.37
N LYS A 783 -12.42 12.21 24.48
CA LYS A 783 -13.77 11.70 24.85
C LYS A 783 -13.72 10.50 25.80
N VAL A 784 -12.67 9.71 25.74
CA VAL A 784 -12.51 8.52 26.60
C VAL A 784 -12.15 8.88 28.05
N GLY A 785 -11.64 10.09 28.29
CA GLY A 785 -11.45 10.61 29.65
C GLY A 785 -10.29 9.98 30.44
N LEU A 786 -9.38 9.29 29.76
CA LEU A 786 -8.17 8.71 30.39
C LEU A 786 -7.04 9.73 30.58
N ILE A 787 -7.27 10.97 30.18
CA ILE A 787 -6.32 12.07 30.38
C ILE A 787 -6.52 12.54 31.83
N ASN A 788 -5.65 12.11 32.74
CA ASN A 788 -5.55 12.76 34.04
C ASN A 788 -5.07 14.20 33.80
N GLU A 789 -5.86 15.19 34.26
CA GLU A 789 -5.52 16.60 34.23
C GLU A 789 -4.21 16.93 34.95
#